data_2961b7d452da1710919f7f0cf1606775
#
_entry.id   2961b7d452da1710919f7f0cf1606775
#
_cell.length_a   1.000
_cell.length_b   1.000
_cell.length_c   1.000
_cell.angle_alpha   90.00
_cell.angle_beta   90.00
_cell.angle_gamma   90.00
#
_symmetry.space_group_name_H-M   'P 1'
#
loop_
_entity.id
_entity.type
_entity.pdbx_description
1 polymer ?
#
loop_
_entity_poly.entity_id
_entity_poly.type
_entity_poly.pdbx_seq_one_letter_code
_entity_poly.pdbx_strand_id
1 'polypeptide(L)'
;MRHAFVALTIAFASFALSWRSGADETTATATKSRTIPAQNFLPADAAAVYTMNGSAAHQPAIRETAAWKSLEDTQLIARILDLLQMLVETSGEQNGIVARQLIDHVRAEGLSAALTIRPSASGSSLPETGYAVAVLHRAEKFAPLVDRAVRTVAARGGVPVTDRAAGTRKVSSILAPDTLPGGQLEFSWWTEGGHFVLCVGLDAAAKVAATVDGKSANISSNPNWDSLRNSSTYSVTNFGWLDLELLRKNFGAAMLGELPSGQNLTVDQVLRLLGIENVKNLTVQGGFNKAETWSRTQLNGKVTETGLLSVWLNQRQLMLTELPPMPPTTSGISAWTFDTQKALQSGIGIVESFAESIAPEMLPQLQFALQAATGVLGGDPRKDLLAGLGDIWCGWFEPLPLPVPGAVAPVLAVSVRDRAAVDRLLQQIQTLTAAPLAAQNTEVTKTTRDGRDYYSIKLPDELGIPVVPTILVTDKWLTFAAAPGPAQTFAQRESGKLSAWKPGSNVMQAMSELPTSFSGLTVSDPRPFYEGMLQVAPTGMMLLENQVLPNLGDAVELPFEITDLPAAEMVTEHLFPNVTVSGPTADGFAWTTRQSVPSTPLGDVNASFTVPVLVALLLPAVQQAREAARRTQSKNNLKQLAIAVHNHHDVFNSFPSGTVASETLKPNERLSWAASLLPYLEEATVYSTLDTKQPWNSQANSAALQARLSVFVNPSQTGVRQNPSSGDYIGVAGIGPNAAELPKTDPRAGVFGYDRKVAFRDITDGSSNTIMFGDASAPNVSMFAGGRDTIRGFSQSPYINGPDGFGSPHTGGMHFAFVDGSVRFVSANVDEKVLERLATIAGGEVVDVIVD
;
A
#
# COMPACT_ATOMS: atom_id res chain seq x y z
N MET A 1 0.28 2.30 17.63
CA MET A 1 -0.23 1.54 16.46
C MET A 1 0.83 1.31 15.37
N ARG A 2 1.56 2.32 14.86
CA ARG A 2 2.60 2.07 13.82
C ARG A 2 3.67 1.04 14.22
N HIS A 3 4.16 1.02 15.44
CA HIS A 3 5.23 0.10 15.87
C HIS A 3 4.72 -1.28 16.31
N ALA A 4 3.52 -1.40 16.85
CA ALA A 4 2.87 -2.71 17.03
C ALA A 4 2.46 -3.31 15.67
N PHE A 5 2.07 -2.48 14.70
CA PHE A 5 1.84 -2.88 13.32
C PHE A 5 3.15 -3.27 12.63
N VAL A 6 4.27 -2.59 12.90
CA VAL A 6 5.61 -2.95 12.41
C VAL A 6 6.09 -4.27 13.03
N ALA A 7 5.89 -4.51 14.32
CA ALA A 7 6.22 -5.80 14.95
C ALA A 7 5.32 -6.95 14.42
N LEU A 8 4.03 -6.68 14.21
CA LEU A 8 3.12 -7.62 13.55
C LEU A 8 3.44 -7.77 12.06
N THR A 9 3.86 -6.70 11.37
CA THR A 9 4.27 -6.71 9.95
C THR A 9 5.60 -7.42 9.77
N ILE A 10 6.53 -7.34 10.71
CA ILE A 10 7.77 -8.13 10.73
C ILE A 10 7.43 -9.61 10.99
N ALA A 11 6.49 -9.94 11.86
CA ALA A 11 5.98 -11.30 12.03
C ALA A 11 5.26 -11.81 10.78
N PHE A 12 4.51 -10.97 10.06
CA PHE A 12 3.85 -11.30 8.80
C PHE A 12 4.80 -11.31 7.59
N ALA A 13 5.82 -10.44 7.53
CA ALA A 13 6.86 -10.47 6.49
C ALA A 13 7.75 -11.71 6.63
N SER A 14 7.98 -12.20 7.86
CA SER A 14 8.64 -13.48 8.12
C SER A 14 7.86 -14.68 7.54
N PHE A 15 6.56 -14.54 7.33
CA PHE A 15 5.71 -15.56 6.73
C PHE A 15 5.94 -15.73 5.22
N ALA A 16 6.24 -14.65 4.50
CA ALA A 16 6.52 -14.69 3.05
C ALA A 16 7.92 -15.27 2.74
N LEU A 17 8.81 -15.34 3.74
CA LEU A 17 10.19 -15.83 3.62
C LEU A 17 10.38 -17.23 4.24
N SER A 18 9.34 -18.00 4.47
CA SER A 18 9.34 -19.16 5.37
C SER A 18 9.92 -20.49 4.82
N TRP A 19 10.96 -20.48 3.97
CA TRP A 19 11.54 -21.74 3.47
C TRP A 19 13.05 -21.67 3.27
N ARG A 20 13.83 -21.99 4.27
CA ARG A 20 15.21 -22.48 4.15
C ARG A 20 15.65 -23.21 5.42
N SER A 21 16.30 -24.34 5.25
CA SER A 21 17.13 -24.94 6.29
C SER A 21 18.58 -24.90 5.82
N GLY A 22 19.39 -24.11 6.46
CA GLY A 22 20.84 -24.29 6.43
C GLY A 22 21.23 -25.41 7.40
N ALA A 23 21.66 -26.53 6.90
CA ALA A 23 22.28 -27.58 7.71
C ALA A 23 23.77 -27.24 7.85
N ASP A 24 24.13 -26.51 8.89
CA ASP A 24 25.48 -26.58 9.43
C ASP A 24 25.44 -27.47 10.69
N GLU A 25 25.95 -28.67 10.54
CA GLU A 25 26.23 -29.58 11.63
C GLU A 25 27.35 -29.00 12.50
N THR A 26 26.99 -28.24 13.51
CA THR A 26 27.84 -28.09 14.69
C THR A 26 27.18 -28.79 15.85
N THR A 27 27.62 -30.00 16.10
CA THR A 27 27.36 -30.78 17.34
C THR A 27 27.83 -30.00 18.53
N ALA A 28 26.97 -29.20 19.14
CA ALA A 28 27.15 -28.70 20.49
C ALA A 28 26.37 -29.60 21.45
N THR A 29 27.08 -30.32 22.28
CA THR A 29 26.54 -31.07 23.43
C THR A 29 25.81 -30.10 24.35
N ALA A 30 24.52 -30.00 24.21
CA ALA A 30 23.66 -29.21 25.07
C ALA A 30 23.30 -30.05 26.28
N THR A 31 23.64 -29.56 27.44
CA THR A 31 23.04 -29.91 28.72
C THR A 31 21.52 -29.89 28.59
N LYS A 32 20.84 -30.99 28.90
CA LYS A 32 19.37 -31.12 28.82
C LYS A 32 18.70 -30.18 29.82
N SER A 33 18.58 -28.92 29.52
CA SER A 33 17.60 -28.02 30.10
C SER A 33 16.21 -28.49 29.71
N ARG A 34 15.28 -28.60 30.68
CA ARG A 34 13.91 -29.06 30.46
C ARG A 34 13.23 -27.97 29.60
N THR A 35 13.03 -28.24 28.31
CA THR A 35 12.37 -27.30 27.41
C THR A 35 10.89 -27.10 27.83
N ILE A 36 10.48 -25.88 28.08
CA ILE A 36 9.09 -25.53 28.40
C ILE A 36 8.33 -25.43 27.07
N PRO A 37 7.15 -26.06 26.89
CA PRO A 37 6.37 -25.87 25.69
C PRO A 37 6.01 -24.39 25.44
N ALA A 38 6.21 -23.89 24.22
CA ALA A 38 5.97 -22.48 23.89
C ALA A 38 4.53 -22.01 24.19
N GLN A 39 3.55 -22.88 24.07
CA GLN A 39 2.15 -22.60 24.43
C GLN A 39 1.94 -22.20 25.90
N ASN A 40 2.86 -22.56 26.80
CA ASN A 40 2.78 -22.17 28.22
C ASN A 40 3.05 -20.68 28.44
N PHE A 41 3.62 -19.99 27.44
CA PHE A 41 3.86 -18.55 27.48
C PHE A 41 2.67 -17.76 26.95
N LEU A 42 1.72 -18.40 26.26
CA LEU A 42 0.61 -17.74 25.60
C LEU A 42 -0.61 -17.70 26.52
N PRO A 43 -1.22 -16.52 26.77
CA PRO A 43 -2.36 -16.40 27.68
C PRO A 43 -3.64 -16.99 27.09
N ALA A 44 -4.51 -17.54 27.96
CA ALA A 44 -5.78 -18.12 27.57
C ALA A 44 -6.78 -17.10 27.01
N ASP A 45 -6.67 -15.83 27.42
CA ASP A 45 -7.51 -14.69 27.01
C ASP A 45 -6.92 -13.92 25.82
N ALA A 46 -6.04 -14.55 25.03
CA ALA A 46 -5.49 -13.93 23.83
C ALA A 46 -6.60 -13.65 22.80
N ALA A 47 -6.62 -12.45 22.27
CA ALA A 47 -7.49 -12.06 21.15
C ALA A 47 -6.94 -12.53 19.79
N ALA A 48 -5.61 -12.67 19.69
CA ALA A 48 -4.96 -13.24 18.53
C ALA A 48 -3.82 -14.14 18.97
N VAL A 49 -3.65 -15.25 18.28
CA VAL A 49 -2.54 -16.19 18.48
C VAL A 49 -2.01 -16.61 17.12
N TYR A 50 -0.70 -16.72 17.04
CA TYR A 50 -0.03 -17.33 15.88
C TYR A 50 1.06 -18.27 16.39
N THR A 51 1.13 -19.47 15.83
CA THR A 51 2.19 -20.44 16.11
C THR A 51 2.73 -21.02 14.82
N MET A 52 4.02 -21.17 14.73
CA MET A 52 4.72 -21.85 13.65
C MET A 52 5.75 -22.81 14.24
N ASN A 53 5.67 -24.05 13.84
CA ASN A 53 6.72 -25.02 14.09
C ASN A 53 7.75 -24.90 12.97
N GLY A 54 9.01 -24.79 13.29
CA GLY A 54 10.07 -24.68 12.30
C GLY A 54 10.28 -25.96 11.49
N SER A 55 11.01 -25.85 10.38
CA SER A 55 11.31 -26.97 9.49
C SER A 55 12.05 -28.12 10.18
N ALA A 56 12.88 -27.82 11.18
CA ALA A 56 13.61 -28.82 11.95
C ALA A 56 12.68 -29.81 12.70
N ALA A 57 11.47 -29.35 13.09
CA ALA A 57 10.49 -30.20 13.78
C ALA A 57 9.85 -31.25 12.87
N HIS A 58 9.94 -31.10 11.56
CA HIS A 58 9.23 -31.91 10.57
C HIS A 58 10.14 -32.66 9.60
N GLN A 59 11.44 -32.65 9.80
CA GLN A 59 12.36 -33.44 9.01
C GLN A 59 12.31 -34.93 9.39
N PRO A 60 12.33 -35.87 8.39
CA PRO A 60 12.61 -35.65 6.97
C PRO A 60 11.38 -35.34 6.09
N ALA A 61 10.16 -35.36 6.64
CA ALA A 61 8.92 -35.30 5.85
C ALA A 61 8.81 -34.01 5.00
N ILE A 62 9.34 -32.88 5.48
CA ILE A 62 9.31 -31.62 4.73
C ILE A 62 10.16 -31.69 3.44
N ARG A 63 11.20 -32.50 3.42
CA ARG A 63 12.07 -32.74 2.24
C ARG A 63 11.36 -33.49 1.11
N GLU A 64 10.24 -34.16 1.42
CA GLU A 64 9.42 -34.82 0.41
C GLU A 64 8.54 -33.83 -0.36
N THR A 65 8.34 -32.62 0.16
CA THR A 65 7.47 -31.63 -0.49
C THR A 65 8.04 -31.14 -1.82
N ALA A 66 7.16 -30.84 -2.76
CA ALA A 66 7.52 -30.26 -4.04
C ALA A 66 8.27 -28.92 -3.86
N ALA A 67 7.81 -28.09 -2.92
CA ALA A 67 8.44 -26.83 -2.60
C ALA A 67 9.90 -26.99 -2.18
N TRP A 68 10.20 -27.98 -1.31
CA TRP A 68 11.58 -28.22 -0.90
C TRP A 68 12.45 -28.59 -2.10
N LYS A 69 12.03 -29.60 -2.86
CA LYS A 69 12.77 -30.10 -4.03
C LYS A 69 12.97 -29.01 -5.10
N SER A 70 11.96 -28.18 -5.32
CA SER A 70 12.03 -27.12 -6.34
C SER A 70 12.82 -25.88 -5.90
N LEU A 71 12.79 -25.52 -4.64
CA LEU A 71 13.31 -24.22 -4.17
C LEU A 71 14.55 -24.34 -3.28
N GLU A 72 14.61 -25.36 -2.42
CA GLU A 72 15.75 -25.55 -1.51
C GLU A 72 16.84 -26.44 -2.12
N ASP A 73 16.48 -27.62 -2.66
CA ASP A 73 17.46 -28.51 -3.26
C ASP A 73 18.14 -27.88 -4.50
N THR A 74 17.42 -26.97 -5.21
CA THR A 74 17.97 -26.16 -6.30
C THR A 74 18.72 -24.92 -5.82
N GLN A 75 18.73 -24.62 -4.51
CA GLN A 75 19.30 -23.41 -3.91
C GLN A 75 18.71 -22.07 -4.39
N LEU A 76 17.59 -22.08 -5.11
CA LEU A 76 16.97 -20.86 -5.64
C LEU A 76 16.62 -19.86 -4.51
N ILE A 77 16.05 -20.35 -3.41
CA ILE A 77 15.76 -19.51 -2.24
C ILE A 77 17.04 -18.91 -1.64
N ALA A 78 18.13 -19.68 -1.59
CA ALA A 78 19.42 -19.22 -1.12
C ALA A 78 19.88 -17.99 -1.89
N ARG A 79 19.85 -18.06 -3.23
CA ARG A 79 20.28 -16.98 -4.11
C ARG A 79 19.40 -15.73 -3.98
N ILE A 80 18.09 -15.92 -3.87
CA ILE A 80 17.17 -14.79 -3.65
C ILE A 80 17.46 -14.08 -2.31
N LEU A 81 17.72 -14.84 -1.25
CA LEU A 81 18.04 -14.28 0.06
C LEU A 81 19.40 -13.57 0.09
N ASP A 82 20.40 -14.12 -0.62
CA ASP A 82 21.72 -13.50 -0.76
C ASP A 82 21.62 -12.15 -1.46
N LEU A 83 20.80 -12.06 -2.53
CA LEU A 83 20.51 -10.80 -3.23
C LEU A 83 19.81 -9.79 -2.34
N LEU A 84 18.78 -10.21 -1.59
CA LEU A 84 18.07 -9.33 -0.66
C LEU A 84 18.99 -8.84 0.47
N GLN A 85 19.87 -9.70 0.97
CA GLN A 85 20.85 -9.31 1.99
C GLN A 85 21.80 -8.25 1.46
N MET A 86 22.37 -8.43 0.26
CA MET A 86 23.21 -7.44 -0.38
C MET A 86 22.52 -6.07 -0.49
N LEU A 87 21.25 -6.05 -0.92
CA LEU A 87 20.46 -4.81 -1.03
C LEU A 87 20.23 -4.13 0.32
N VAL A 88 20.07 -4.89 1.40
CA VAL A 88 19.92 -4.34 2.76
C VAL A 88 21.26 -3.81 3.28
N GLU A 89 22.37 -4.52 3.05
CA GLU A 89 23.72 -4.12 3.49
C GLU A 89 24.19 -2.84 2.79
N THR A 90 23.87 -2.68 1.51
CA THR A 90 24.16 -1.45 0.74
C THR A 90 23.36 -0.24 1.19
N SER A 91 22.22 -0.44 1.86
CA SER A 91 21.45 0.66 2.47
C SER A 91 22.10 1.27 3.72
N GLY A 92 23.28 0.76 4.14
CA GLY A 92 24.05 1.26 5.28
C GLY A 92 23.59 0.78 6.65
N GLU A 93 22.63 -0.15 6.70
CA GLU A 93 22.16 -0.72 7.96
C GLU A 93 22.96 -1.99 8.34
N GLN A 94 23.91 -1.86 9.26
CA GLN A 94 24.64 -3.01 9.88
C GLN A 94 23.72 -4.04 10.57
N ASN A 95 22.43 -3.81 10.61
CA ASN A 95 21.43 -4.67 11.24
C ASN A 95 20.97 -5.84 10.32
N GLY A 96 21.33 -5.82 9.03
CA GLY A 96 20.88 -6.82 8.06
C GLY A 96 21.34 -8.26 8.39
N ILE A 97 22.58 -8.43 8.85
CA ILE A 97 23.13 -9.75 9.21
C ILE A 97 22.38 -10.37 10.41
N VAL A 98 22.07 -9.55 11.41
CA VAL A 98 21.32 -9.99 12.60
C VAL A 98 19.90 -10.39 12.22
N ALA A 99 19.25 -9.59 11.35
CA ALA A 99 17.91 -9.87 10.88
C ALA A 99 17.84 -11.18 10.11
N ARG A 100 18.81 -11.45 9.23
CA ARG A 100 18.87 -12.72 8.48
C ARG A 100 19.02 -13.92 9.41
N GLN A 101 20.02 -13.90 10.32
CA GLN A 101 20.23 -15.00 11.26
C GLN A 101 18.98 -15.30 12.10
N LEU A 102 18.25 -14.25 12.49
CA LEU A 102 16.99 -14.40 13.22
C LEU A 102 15.89 -15.02 12.33
N ILE A 103 15.77 -14.59 11.08
CA ILE A 103 14.83 -15.16 10.12
C ILE A 103 15.12 -16.63 9.88
N ASP A 104 16.37 -17.00 9.61
CA ASP A 104 16.78 -18.37 9.38
C ASP A 104 16.51 -19.24 10.61
N HIS A 105 16.75 -18.70 11.81
CA HIS A 105 16.45 -19.41 13.05
C HIS A 105 14.95 -19.65 13.25
N VAL A 106 14.12 -18.61 13.05
CA VAL A 106 12.66 -18.71 13.16
C VAL A 106 12.11 -19.72 12.15
N ARG A 107 12.65 -19.76 10.95
CA ARG A 107 12.28 -20.75 9.92
C ARG A 107 12.66 -22.17 10.33
N ALA A 108 13.84 -22.34 10.93
CA ALA A 108 14.29 -23.65 11.37
C ALA A 108 13.57 -24.16 12.63
N GLU A 109 13.41 -23.32 13.63
CA GLU A 109 12.96 -23.70 14.97
C GLU A 109 11.51 -23.31 15.27
N GLY A 110 11.03 -22.21 14.68
CA GLY A 110 9.66 -21.73 14.84
C GLY A 110 9.50 -20.53 15.78
N LEU A 111 8.26 -20.07 15.85
CA LEU A 111 7.81 -18.91 16.60
C LEU A 111 6.40 -19.14 17.13
N SER A 112 6.11 -18.62 18.32
CA SER A 112 4.73 -18.49 18.83
C SER A 112 4.51 -17.08 19.33
N ALA A 113 3.34 -16.51 19.04
CA ALA A 113 2.99 -15.17 19.48
C ALA A 113 1.53 -15.10 19.91
N ALA A 114 1.24 -14.21 20.87
CA ALA A 114 -0.12 -13.92 21.27
C ALA A 114 -0.29 -12.43 21.56
N LEU A 115 -1.48 -11.93 21.32
CA LEU A 115 -1.90 -10.57 21.62
C LEU A 115 -3.13 -10.60 22.51
N THR A 116 -3.06 -9.98 23.69
CA THR A 116 -4.23 -9.70 24.52
C THR A 116 -4.71 -8.27 24.27
N ILE A 117 -6.00 -8.06 24.33
CA ILE A 117 -6.61 -6.74 24.14
C ILE A 117 -7.54 -6.49 25.30
N ARG A 118 -7.48 -5.29 25.88
CA ARG A 118 -8.34 -4.88 27.00
C ARG A 118 -9.04 -3.57 26.68
N PRO A 119 -10.30 -3.38 27.11
CA PRO A 119 -10.95 -2.08 26.97
C PRO A 119 -10.20 -1.03 27.80
N SER A 120 -10.13 0.21 27.30
CA SER A 120 -9.52 1.31 28.04
C SER A 120 -10.32 1.63 29.30
N ALA A 121 -9.62 1.71 30.44
CA ALA A 121 -10.21 2.13 31.72
C ALA A 121 -10.62 3.61 31.71
N SER A 122 -10.05 4.41 30.83
CA SER A 122 -10.26 5.87 30.77
C SER A 122 -11.41 6.34 29.88
N GLY A 123 -12.19 5.43 29.28
CA GLY A 123 -13.26 5.79 28.34
C GLY A 123 -12.76 6.38 27.01
N SER A 124 -11.46 6.31 26.71
CA SER A 124 -10.93 6.68 25.40
C SER A 124 -11.41 5.69 24.35
N SER A 125 -11.68 6.17 23.16
CA SER A 125 -12.19 5.39 22.02
C SER A 125 -11.19 4.36 21.47
N LEU A 126 -9.93 4.38 21.92
CA LEU A 126 -8.90 3.45 21.49
C LEU A 126 -8.64 2.39 22.58
N PRO A 127 -8.51 1.09 22.18
CA PRO A 127 -8.17 0.05 23.13
C PRO A 127 -6.81 0.31 23.77
N GLU A 128 -6.73 0.24 25.07
CA GLU A 128 -5.47 -0.04 25.73
C GLU A 128 -5.04 -1.43 25.30
N THR A 129 -3.94 -1.53 24.54
CA THR A 129 -3.36 -2.83 24.23
C THR A 129 -3.01 -3.51 25.56
N GLY A 130 -3.58 -4.68 25.81
CA GLY A 130 -3.24 -5.45 27.00
C GLY A 130 -1.74 -5.72 27.03
N TYR A 131 -1.29 -6.65 26.23
CA TYR A 131 0.14 -6.90 25.94
C TYR A 131 0.27 -7.89 24.80
N ALA A 132 1.44 -7.89 24.19
CA ALA A 132 1.84 -8.90 23.22
C ALA A 132 3.01 -9.72 23.77
N VAL A 133 3.06 -11.00 23.44
CA VAL A 133 4.19 -11.88 23.70
C VAL A 133 4.59 -12.59 22.43
N ALA A 134 5.91 -12.67 22.19
CA ALA A 134 6.51 -13.48 21.13
C ALA A 134 7.57 -14.41 21.75
N VAL A 135 7.51 -15.68 21.41
CA VAL A 135 8.39 -16.74 21.90
C VAL A 135 9.12 -17.32 20.69
N LEU A 136 10.40 -17.00 20.58
CA LEU A 136 11.26 -17.60 19.57
C LEU A 136 11.73 -18.96 20.09
N HIS A 137 11.40 -20.02 19.39
CA HIS A 137 11.68 -21.36 19.84
C HIS A 137 13.19 -21.65 19.82
N ARG A 138 13.72 -22.29 20.83
CA ARG A 138 15.13 -22.71 20.95
C ARG A 138 16.15 -21.60 20.63
N ALA A 139 15.80 -20.36 20.92
CA ALA A 139 16.53 -19.16 20.50
C ALA A 139 17.44 -18.59 21.60
N GLU A 140 17.75 -19.33 22.65
CA GLU A 140 18.56 -18.90 23.79
C GLU A 140 19.93 -18.35 23.35
N LYS A 141 20.52 -18.97 22.30
CA LYS A 141 21.80 -18.53 21.72
C LYS A 141 21.78 -17.13 21.10
N PHE A 142 20.60 -16.63 20.71
CA PHE A 142 20.44 -15.31 20.11
C PHE A 142 20.24 -14.19 21.15
N ALA A 143 19.97 -14.53 22.41
CA ALA A 143 19.73 -13.54 23.45
C ALA A 143 20.84 -12.51 23.57
N PRO A 144 22.14 -12.87 23.60
CA PRO A 144 23.23 -11.89 23.73
C PRO A 144 23.31 -10.95 22.52
N LEU A 145 22.94 -11.45 21.30
CA LEU A 145 22.98 -10.68 20.08
C LEU A 145 21.85 -9.65 20.06
N VAL A 146 20.62 -10.09 20.37
CA VAL A 146 19.45 -9.22 20.45
C VAL A 146 19.60 -8.20 21.57
N ASP A 147 20.07 -8.63 22.76
CA ASP A 147 20.33 -7.73 23.90
C ASP A 147 21.31 -6.62 23.51
N ARG A 148 22.44 -6.98 22.87
CA ARG A 148 23.43 -6.00 22.40
C ARG A 148 22.84 -5.03 21.38
N ALA A 149 22.10 -5.53 20.40
CA ALA A 149 21.50 -4.70 19.36
C ALA A 149 20.49 -3.71 19.96
N VAL A 150 19.60 -4.20 20.83
CA VAL A 150 18.60 -3.38 21.51
C VAL A 150 19.25 -2.33 22.41
N ARG A 151 20.26 -2.70 23.20
CA ARG A 151 21.01 -1.76 24.05
C ARG A 151 21.73 -0.69 23.23
N THR A 152 22.28 -1.05 22.06
CA THR A 152 22.94 -0.09 21.18
C THR A 152 21.95 0.94 20.63
N VAL A 153 20.78 0.49 20.16
CA VAL A 153 19.72 1.38 19.64
C VAL A 153 19.17 2.25 20.76
N ALA A 154 18.89 1.67 21.92
CA ALA A 154 18.39 2.40 23.09
C ALA A 154 19.38 3.49 23.56
N ALA A 155 20.68 3.18 23.57
CA ALA A 155 21.72 4.15 23.95
C ALA A 155 21.80 5.32 22.96
N ARG A 156 21.66 5.07 21.65
CA ARG A 156 21.58 6.13 20.63
C ARG A 156 20.34 7.01 20.79
N GLY A 157 19.22 6.43 21.24
CA GLY A 157 17.97 7.14 21.52
C GLY A 157 17.91 7.78 22.91
N GLY A 158 18.97 7.65 23.75
CA GLY A 158 18.98 8.17 25.13
C GLY A 158 18.00 7.44 26.07
N VAL A 159 17.53 6.24 25.72
CA VAL A 159 16.56 5.47 26.51
C VAL A 159 17.29 4.41 27.33
N PRO A 160 17.18 4.39 28.69
CA PRO A 160 17.87 3.43 29.53
C PRO A 160 17.26 2.02 29.42
N VAL A 161 18.11 1.01 29.34
CA VAL A 161 17.72 -0.39 29.51
C VAL A 161 17.87 -0.74 30.99
N THR A 162 16.79 -1.20 31.59
CA THR A 162 16.74 -1.57 33.01
C THR A 162 16.52 -3.07 33.16
N ASP A 163 17.18 -3.67 34.15
CA ASP A 163 16.95 -5.05 34.54
C ASP A 163 15.93 -5.08 35.69
N ARG A 164 14.85 -5.82 35.51
CA ARG A 164 13.76 -5.96 36.51
C ARG A 164 13.55 -7.43 36.87
N ALA A 165 12.91 -7.64 38.02
CA ALA A 165 12.44 -8.95 38.42
C ALA A 165 11.00 -9.18 37.94
N ALA A 166 10.74 -10.32 37.28
CA ALA A 166 9.40 -10.82 36.96
C ALA A 166 9.24 -12.21 37.61
N GLY A 167 8.69 -12.26 38.80
CA GLY A 167 8.74 -13.45 39.67
C GLY A 167 10.19 -13.76 40.06
N THR A 168 10.65 -14.96 39.72
CA THR A 168 12.06 -15.41 39.97
C THR A 168 12.99 -15.07 38.81
N ARG A 169 12.48 -14.41 37.74
CA ARG A 169 13.22 -14.15 36.49
C ARG A 169 13.86 -12.78 36.48
N LYS A 170 15.06 -12.70 35.90
CA LYS A 170 15.69 -11.42 35.54
C LYS A 170 15.27 -11.09 34.10
N VAL A 171 14.59 -9.95 33.90
CA VAL A 171 14.06 -9.48 32.64
C VAL A 171 14.70 -8.13 32.32
N SER A 172 15.24 -7.99 31.12
CA SER A 172 15.66 -6.69 30.59
C SER A 172 14.46 -5.94 30.00
N SER A 173 14.36 -4.64 30.28
CA SER A 173 13.26 -3.83 29.78
C SER A 173 13.66 -2.41 29.37
N ILE A 174 12.92 -1.87 28.42
CA ILE A 174 12.92 -0.47 27.98
C ILE A 174 11.54 0.09 28.20
N LEU A 175 11.46 1.23 28.87
CA LEU A 175 10.22 1.99 29.00
C LEU A 175 10.26 3.14 28.01
N ALA A 176 9.40 3.11 27.00
CA ALA A 176 9.28 4.21 26.04
C ALA A 176 8.67 5.45 26.70
N PRO A 177 9.13 6.67 26.35
CA PRO A 177 8.56 7.90 26.91
C PRO A 177 7.06 8.04 26.60
N ASP A 178 6.32 8.80 27.43
CA ASP A 178 4.87 9.07 27.35
C ASP A 178 4.39 9.83 26.08
N THR A 179 5.19 9.87 25.06
CA THR A 179 4.90 10.59 23.80
C THR A 179 3.99 9.84 22.84
N LEU A 180 3.58 8.60 23.19
CA LEU A 180 2.70 7.79 22.35
C LEU A 180 1.23 7.94 22.80
N PRO A 181 0.27 8.11 21.87
CA PRO A 181 -1.14 8.02 22.21
C PRO A 181 -1.45 6.65 22.83
N GLY A 182 -1.88 6.62 24.08
CA GLY A 182 -2.19 5.39 24.82
C GLY A 182 -1.27 5.10 26.02
N GLY A 183 -0.36 6.02 26.40
CA GLY A 183 0.46 5.90 27.60
C GLY A 183 1.83 5.25 27.40
N GLN A 184 2.48 4.88 28.50
CA GLN A 184 3.80 4.29 28.50
C GLN A 184 3.80 2.89 27.87
N LEU A 185 4.75 2.64 26.95
CA LEU A 185 4.94 1.35 26.32
C LEU A 185 6.22 0.70 26.87
N GLU A 186 6.10 -0.50 27.41
CA GLU A 186 7.24 -1.28 27.91
C GLU A 186 7.58 -2.38 26.89
N PHE A 187 8.86 -2.49 26.54
CA PHE A 187 9.45 -3.62 25.82
C PHE A 187 10.29 -4.41 26.80
N SER A 188 10.08 -5.71 26.92
CA SER A 188 10.82 -6.54 27.82
C SER A 188 11.20 -7.87 27.17
N TRP A 189 12.38 -8.42 27.58
CA TRP A 189 12.89 -9.69 27.02
C TRP A 189 13.71 -10.46 28.02
N TRP A 190 13.68 -11.79 27.88
CA TRP A 190 14.48 -12.73 28.67
C TRP A 190 14.58 -14.07 27.96
N THR A 191 15.40 -14.97 28.52
CA THR A 191 15.46 -16.38 28.10
C THR A 191 14.86 -17.28 29.15
N GLU A 192 14.09 -18.28 28.72
CA GLU A 192 13.48 -19.26 29.59
C GLU A 192 13.12 -20.55 28.85
N GLY A 193 13.44 -21.72 29.46
CA GLY A 193 13.10 -23.01 28.93
C GLY A 193 13.65 -23.29 27.51
N GLY A 194 14.79 -22.71 27.18
CA GLY A 194 15.44 -22.80 25.88
C GLY A 194 14.93 -21.75 24.86
N HIS A 195 13.93 -20.97 25.20
CA HIS A 195 13.34 -19.96 24.32
C HIS A 195 13.87 -18.55 24.60
N PHE A 196 13.78 -17.69 23.59
CA PHE A 196 13.90 -16.23 23.76
C PHE A 196 12.51 -15.62 23.74
N VAL A 197 12.15 -14.91 24.80
CA VAL A 197 10.82 -14.34 25.02
C VAL A 197 10.89 -12.82 24.89
N LEU A 198 9.99 -12.26 24.08
CA LEU A 198 9.80 -10.83 23.90
C LEU A 198 8.40 -10.47 24.35
N CYS A 199 8.27 -9.37 25.10
CA CYS A 199 6.96 -8.84 25.48
C CYS A 199 6.86 -7.36 25.19
N VAL A 200 5.65 -6.92 24.84
CA VAL A 200 5.31 -5.51 24.60
C VAL A 200 4.04 -5.18 25.40
N GLY A 201 4.11 -4.15 26.22
CA GLY A 201 3.01 -3.70 27.08
C GLY A 201 3.42 -3.60 28.54
N LEU A 202 2.73 -2.77 29.31
CA LEU A 202 3.02 -2.56 30.73
C LEU A 202 2.84 -3.86 31.53
N ASP A 203 3.87 -4.19 32.33
CA ASP A 203 3.91 -5.40 33.15
C ASP A 203 3.73 -6.72 32.38
N ALA A 204 3.92 -6.68 31.03
CA ALA A 204 3.72 -7.85 30.18
C ALA A 204 4.59 -9.04 30.63
N ALA A 205 5.85 -8.79 30.95
CA ALA A 205 6.75 -9.85 31.42
C ALA A 205 6.26 -10.52 32.73
N ALA A 206 5.71 -9.74 33.66
CA ALA A 206 5.15 -10.30 34.89
C ALA A 206 3.91 -11.16 34.65
N LYS A 207 3.04 -10.73 33.74
CA LYS A 207 1.82 -11.46 33.33
C LYS A 207 2.18 -12.77 32.62
N VAL A 208 3.11 -12.73 31.67
CA VAL A 208 3.61 -13.94 30.99
C VAL A 208 4.33 -14.89 31.95
N ALA A 209 5.14 -14.35 32.88
CA ALA A 209 5.75 -15.14 33.91
C ALA A 209 4.71 -15.88 34.80
N ALA A 210 3.62 -15.20 35.15
CA ALA A 210 2.52 -15.83 35.90
C ALA A 210 1.83 -16.96 35.09
N THR A 211 1.73 -16.80 33.77
CA THR A 211 1.18 -17.85 32.89
C THR A 211 2.12 -19.05 32.84
N VAL A 212 3.43 -18.86 32.72
CA VAL A 212 4.42 -19.95 32.74
C VAL A 212 4.46 -20.66 34.09
N ASP A 213 4.33 -19.92 35.20
CA ASP A 213 4.29 -20.47 36.56
C ASP A 213 2.98 -21.20 36.90
N GLY A 214 1.99 -21.22 35.98
CA GLY A 214 0.68 -21.80 36.24
C GLY A 214 -0.23 -21.01 37.17
N LYS A 215 0.15 -19.75 37.48
CA LYS A 215 -0.66 -18.82 38.30
C LYS A 215 -1.78 -18.18 37.49
N SER A 216 -1.63 -18.14 36.18
CA SER A 216 -2.65 -17.73 35.19
C SER A 216 -2.83 -18.82 34.16
N ALA A 217 -4.02 -18.94 33.59
CA ALA A 217 -4.34 -19.92 32.57
C ALA A 217 -3.57 -19.63 31.27
N ASN A 218 -2.99 -20.64 30.64
CA ASN A 218 -2.37 -20.56 29.32
C ASN A 218 -3.36 -20.93 28.21
N ILE A 219 -2.94 -20.76 26.95
CA ILE A 219 -3.76 -20.96 25.74
C ILE A 219 -4.35 -22.39 25.65
N SER A 220 -3.67 -23.41 26.21
CA SER A 220 -4.18 -24.79 26.20
C SER A 220 -5.45 -24.97 27.02
N SER A 221 -5.79 -24.04 27.89
CA SER A 221 -7.08 -24.04 28.62
C SER A 221 -8.21 -23.37 27.83
N ASN A 222 -7.92 -22.75 26.68
CA ASN A 222 -8.95 -22.18 25.82
C ASN A 222 -9.69 -23.32 25.08
N PRO A 223 -11.03 -23.44 25.19
CA PRO A 223 -11.78 -24.56 24.61
C PRO A 223 -11.69 -24.64 23.08
N ASN A 224 -11.38 -23.55 22.40
CA ASN A 224 -11.26 -23.51 20.95
C ASN A 224 -9.85 -23.90 20.46
N TRP A 225 -8.83 -23.89 21.33
CA TRP A 225 -7.45 -24.07 20.92
C TRP A 225 -7.17 -25.40 20.22
N ASP A 226 -7.49 -26.52 20.86
CA ASP A 226 -7.21 -27.84 20.28
C ASP A 226 -8.20 -28.22 19.18
N SER A 227 -9.48 -27.86 19.30
CA SER A 227 -10.49 -28.16 18.30
C SER A 227 -10.22 -27.46 16.96
N LEU A 228 -9.84 -26.21 16.97
CA LEU A 228 -9.53 -25.46 15.75
C LEU A 228 -8.18 -25.87 15.15
N ARG A 229 -7.17 -26.13 15.97
CA ARG A 229 -5.83 -26.51 15.53
C ARG A 229 -5.80 -27.89 14.88
N ASN A 230 -6.55 -28.85 15.41
CA ASN A 230 -6.53 -30.25 14.97
C ASN A 230 -7.62 -30.60 13.94
N SER A 231 -8.28 -29.61 13.35
CA SER A 231 -9.36 -29.80 12.37
C SER A 231 -8.91 -30.19 10.96
N SER A 232 -7.62 -30.39 10.72
CA SER A 232 -7.04 -30.62 9.39
C SER A 232 -6.68 -32.07 9.12
N THR A 233 -6.74 -32.47 7.85
CA THR A 233 -6.32 -33.81 7.35
C THR A 233 -4.83 -33.90 7.00
N TYR A 234 -4.08 -32.81 7.19
CA TYR A 234 -2.65 -32.69 6.92
C TYR A 234 -1.87 -32.30 8.19
N SER A 235 -0.56 -32.49 8.16
CA SER A 235 0.34 -32.09 9.26
C SER A 235 0.41 -30.58 9.37
N VAL A 236 -0.20 -29.99 10.39
CA VAL A 236 -0.24 -28.53 10.61
C VAL A 236 1.11 -28.07 11.14
N THR A 237 1.76 -27.18 10.40
CA THR A 237 3.03 -26.54 10.78
C THR A 237 2.86 -25.14 11.32
N ASN A 238 1.82 -24.44 10.89
CA ASN A 238 1.48 -23.11 11.36
C ASN A 238 -0.03 -22.99 11.59
N PHE A 239 -0.37 -22.25 12.63
CA PHE A 239 -1.75 -21.99 13.03
C PHE A 239 -1.89 -20.55 13.52
N GLY A 240 -2.85 -19.84 12.97
CA GLY A 240 -3.24 -18.49 13.39
C GLY A 240 -4.71 -18.46 13.78
N TRP A 241 -5.02 -17.68 14.79
CA TRP A 241 -6.38 -17.50 15.29
C TRP A 241 -6.60 -16.06 15.73
N LEU A 242 -7.73 -15.47 15.32
CA LEU A 242 -8.21 -14.15 15.72
C LEU A 242 -9.62 -14.32 16.29
N ASP A 243 -9.81 -13.98 17.55
CA ASP A 243 -11.09 -14.06 18.26
C ASP A 243 -11.90 -12.78 18.03
N LEU A 244 -12.81 -12.83 17.05
CA LEU A 244 -13.70 -11.71 16.71
C LEU A 244 -14.83 -11.53 17.75
N GLU A 245 -15.23 -12.60 18.42
CA GLU A 245 -16.24 -12.52 19.49
C GLU A 245 -15.68 -11.79 20.71
N LEU A 246 -14.44 -12.08 21.11
CA LEU A 246 -13.74 -11.37 22.17
C LEU A 246 -13.51 -9.89 21.82
N LEU A 247 -13.08 -9.62 20.58
CA LEU A 247 -12.92 -8.26 20.06
C LEU A 247 -14.24 -7.48 20.15
N ARG A 248 -15.33 -8.05 19.66
CA ARG A 248 -16.65 -7.44 19.71
C ARG A 248 -17.13 -7.21 21.15
N LYS A 249 -16.97 -8.20 22.02
CA LYS A 249 -17.36 -8.09 23.44
C LYS A 249 -16.62 -6.94 24.14
N ASN A 250 -15.35 -6.74 23.84
CA ASN A 250 -14.54 -5.73 24.50
C ASN A 250 -14.65 -4.35 23.84
N PHE A 251 -14.90 -4.28 22.54
CA PHE A 251 -14.80 -3.06 21.73
C PHE A 251 -16.02 -2.80 20.82
N GLY A 252 -17.07 -3.60 20.91
CA GLY A 252 -18.24 -3.43 20.04
C GLY A 252 -18.85 -2.02 20.11
N ALA A 253 -18.88 -1.43 21.31
CA ALA A 253 -19.32 -0.07 21.55
C ALA A 253 -18.23 1.00 21.36
N ALA A 254 -16.96 0.60 21.07
CA ALA A 254 -15.88 1.54 20.91
C ALA A 254 -16.05 2.39 19.64
N MET A 255 -15.80 3.68 19.79
CA MET A 255 -15.88 4.64 18.69
C MET A 255 -14.64 4.49 17.79
N LEU A 256 -14.87 4.29 16.49
CA LEU A 256 -13.80 4.24 15.47
C LEU A 256 -13.48 5.62 14.89
N GLY A 257 -14.40 6.59 15.03
CA GLY A 257 -14.23 7.96 14.56
C GLY A 257 -15.52 8.74 14.68
N GLU A 258 -15.41 10.05 14.60
CA GLU A 258 -16.53 10.98 14.49
C GLU A 258 -16.80 11.23 13.00
N LEU A 259 -18.07 11.12 12.62
CA LEU A 259 -18.51 11.41 11.26
C LEU A 259 -18.79 12.92 11.11
N PRO A 260 -18.80 13.47 9.88
CA PRO A 260 -19.15 14.86 9.65
C PRO A 260 -20.52 15.27 10.23
N SER A 261 -21.41 14.31 10.46
CA SER A 261 -22.71 14.50 11.11
C SER A 261 -22.65 14.67 12.64
N GLY A 262 -21.46 14.59 13.25
CA GLY A 262 -21.30 14.58 14.70
C GLY A 262 -21.66 13.26 15.39
N GLN A 263 -22.00 12.22 14.64
CA GLN A 263 -22.28 10.88 15.16
C GLN A 263 -21.02 10.01 15.16
N ASN A 264 -20.93 9.10 16.12
CA ASN A 264 -19.80 8.20 16.25
C ASN A 264 -20.09 6.85 15.60
N LEU A 265 -19.15 6.40 14.73
CA LEU A 265 -19.18 5.06 14.16
C LEU A 265 -18.57 4.06 15.15
N THR A 266 -19.33 3.02 15.52
CA THR A 266 -18.86 1.97 16.45
C THR A 266 -18.37 0.73 15.72
N VAL A 267 -17.55 -0.09 16.39
CA VAL A 267 -17.08 -1.39 15.87
C VAL A 267 -18.26 -2.31 15.53
N ASP A 268 -19.27 -2.38 16.38
CA ASP A 268 -20.46 -3.21 16.13
C ASP A 268 -21.24 -2.77 14.90
N GLN A 269 -21.32 -1.46 14.63
CA GLN A 269 -21.95 -0.95 13.42
C GLN A 269 -21.17 -1.37 12.17
N VAL A 270 -19.85 -1.27 12.21
CA VAL A 270 -19.00 -1.72 11.07
C VAL A 270 -19.13 -3.22 10.85
N LEU A 271 -19.11 -4.05 11.89
CA LEU A 271 -19.27 -5.50 11.75
C LEU A 271 -20.64 -5.87 11.16
N ARG A 272 -21.70 -5.17 11.54
CA ARG A 272 -23.04 -5.32 10.94
C ARG A 272 -23.07 -4.88 9.48
N LEU A 273 -22.48 -3.73 9.13
CA LEU A 273 -22.39 -3.29 7.74
C LEU A 273 -21.62 -4.30 6.87
N LEU A 274 -20.63 -4.97 7.45
CA LEU A 274 -19.89 -6.04 6.77
C LEU A 274 -20.68 -7.36 6.73
N GLY A 275 -21.67 -7.58 7.60
CA GLY A 275 -22.43 -8.84 7.72
C GLY A 275 -21.69 -9.96 8.44
N ILE A 276 -20.72 -9.62 9.28
CA ILE A 276 -19.88 -10.57 10.02
C ILE A 276 -20.03 -10.47 11.54
N GLU A 277 -21.06 -9.79 12.02
CA GLU A 277 -21.33 -9.63 13.45
C GLU A 277 -21.55 -10.95 14.20
N ASN A 278 -21.89 -12.03 13.49
CA ASN A 278 -22.05 -13.37 14.07
C ASN A 278 -20.85 -14.30 13.81
N VAL A 279 -19.79 -13.79 13.16
CA VAL A 279 -18.55 -14.54 13.02
C VAL A 279 -17.81 -14.53 14.36
N LYS A 280 -17.46 -15.71 14.85
CA LYS A 280 -16.81 -15.89 16.15
C LYS A 280 -15.30 -15.69 16.06
N ASN A 281 -14.68 -16.31 15.07
CA ASN A 281 -13.24 -16.22 14.89
C ASN A 281 -12.85 -16.44 13.43
N LEU A 282 -11.63 -15.99 13.12
CA LEU A 282 -10.90 -16.29 11.89
C LEU A 282 -9.76 -17.23 12.24
N THR A 283 -9.63 -18.34 11.52
CA THR A 283 -8.48 -19.26 11.64
C THR A 283 -7.71 -19.33 10.34
N VAL A 284 -6.39 -19.46 10.45
CA VAL A 284 -5.48 -19.69 9.35
C VAL A 284 -4.60 -20.89 9.70
N GLN A 285 -4.53 -21.87 8.84
CA GLN A 285 -3.73 -23.06 9.02
C GLN A 285 -2.87 -23.31 7.78
N GLY A 286 -1.64 -23.76 7.99
CA GLY A 286 -0.79 -24.22 6.93
C GLY A 286 -0.06 -25.48 7.37
N GLY A 287 0.32 -26.30 6.39
CA GLY A 287 1.00 -27.53 6.65
C GLY A 287 1.33 -28.29 5.37
N PHE A 288 1.59 -29.56 5.48
CA PHE A 288 1.95 -30.38 4.32
C PHE A 288 1.44 -31.82 4.47
N ASN A 289 1.30 -32.49 3.34
CA ASN A 289 1.03 -33.90 3.24
C ASN A 289 1.82 -34.48 2.04
N LYS A 290 2.86 -35.28 2.29
CA LYS A 290 3.80 -35.78 1.25
C LYS A 290 4.37 -34.61 0.41
N ALA A 291 4.20 -34.69 -0.92
CA ALA A 291 4.70 -33.65 -1.84
C ALA A 291 3.93 -32.32 -1.76
N GLU A 292 2.81 -32.29 -1.12
CA GLU A 292 1.84 -31.19 -1.17
C GLU A 292 1.97 -30.29 0.03
N THR A 293 1.86 -28.99 -0.19
CA THR A 293 1.61 -28.00 0.85
C THR A 293 0.15 -27.59 0.87
N TRP A 294 -0.39 -27.38 2.07
CA TRP A 294 -1.78 -27.08 2.31
C TRP A 294 -1.93 -25.80 3.08
N SER A 295 -2.94 -25.02 2.74
CA SER A 295 -3.37 -23.90 3.54
C SER A 295 -4.90 -23.87 3.63
N ARG A 296 -5.41 -23.43 4.80
CA ARG A 296 -6.82 -23.25 5.02
C ARG A 296 -7.04 -21.98 5.84
N THR A 297 -7.86 -21.08 5.29
CA THR A 297 -8.39 -19.91 6.00
C THR A 297 -9.87 -20.14 6.21
N GLN A 298 -10.37 -19.97 7.42
CA GLN A 298 -11.77 -20.20 7.75
C GLN A 298 -12.33 -19.11 8.64
N LEU A 299 -13.48 -18.57 8.25
CA LEU A 299 -14.36 -17.76 9.07
C LEU A 299 -15.33 -18.71 9.78
N ASN A 300 -15.27 -18.78 11.11
CA ASN A 300 -16.14 -19.61 11.92
C ASN A 300 -17.27 -18.77 12.51
N GLY A 301 -18.50 -19.16 12.25
CA GLY A 301 -19.72 -18.46 12.64
C GLY A 301 -20.61 -18.15 11.45
N LYS A 302 -21.86 -17.83 11.70
CA LYS A 302 -22.82 -17.54 10.63
C LYS A 302 -22.54 -16.16 10.03
N VAL A 303 -22.38 -16.11 8.72
CA VAL A 303 -22.45 -14.87 7.97
C VAL A 303 -23.91 -14.51 7.77
N THR A 304 -24.31 -13.29 8.05
CA THR A 304 -25.69 -12.82 7.88
C THR A 304 -26.08 -12.74 6.40
N GLU A 305 -27.35 -12.65 6.10
CA GLU A 305 -27.82 -12.46 4.72
C GLU A 305 -27.69 -11.01 4.25
N THR A 306 -27.50 -10.09 5.20
CA THR A 306 -27.36 -8.66 4.96
C THR A 306 -25.93 -8.21 5.31
N GLY A 307 -25.32 -7.40 4.48
CA GLY A 307 -23.97 -6.87 4.68
C GLY A 307 -23.08 -7.06 3.47
N LEU A 308 -22.02 -6.27 3.42
CA LEU A 308 -21.13 -6.19 2.25
C LEU A 308 -20.45 -7.53 1.93
N LEU A 309 -19.95 -8.25 2.95
CA LEU A 309 -19.29 -9.53 2.76
C LEU A 309 -20.29 -10.68 2.59
N SER A 310 -21.54 -10.54 3.06
CA SER A 310 -22.56 -11.57 2.90
C SER A 310 -22.80 -11.91 1.44
N VAL A 311 -22.71 -10.90 0.57
CA VAL A 311 -22.88 -11.07 -0.88
C VAL A 311 -21.81 -11.98 -1.48
N TRP A 312 -20.59 -11.96 -0.93
CA TRP A 312 -19.48 -12.83 -1.38
C TRP A 312 -19.53 -14.22 -0.74
N LEU A 313 -19.95 -14.30 0.52
CA LEU A 313 -19.83 -15.51 1.31
C LEU A 313 -21.07 -16.42 1.18
N ASN A 314 -22.25 -15.87 0.82
CA ASN A 314 -23.51 -16.62 0.68
C ASN A 314 -23.85 -16.93 -0.79
N GLN A 315 -22.86 -17.39 -1.56
CA GLN A 315 -23.06 -17.72 -2.97
C GLN A 315 -23.45 -19.21 -3.16
N ARG A 316 -24.13 -19.47 -4.28
CA ARG A 316 -24.45 -20.86 -4.65
C ARG A 316 -23.21 -21.65 -5.05
N GLN A 317 -23.34 -22.95 -5.08
CA GLN A 317 -22.29 -23.84 -5.57
C GLN A 317 -21.97 -23.58 -7.05
N LEU A 318 -20.67 -23.56 -7.39
CA LEU A 318 -20.16 -23.52 -8.75
C LEU A 318 -19.99 -24.95 -9.30
N MET A 319 -20.49 -25.18 -10.51
CA MET A 319 -20.31 -26.46 -11.21
C MET A 319 -19.23 -26.31 -12.29
N LEU A 320 -18.32 -27.28 -12.44
CA LEU A 320 -17.27 -27.25 -13.47
C LEU A 320 -17.83 -27.16 -14.89
N THR A 321 -19.02 -27.71 -15.12
CA THR A 321 -19.73 -27.68 -16.41
C THR A 321 -20.28 -26.30 -16.79
N GLU A 322 -20.32 -25.38 -15.84
CA GLU A 322 -20.80 -24.01 -16.04
C GLU A 322 -19.65 -23.04 -16.42
N LEU A 323 -18.40 -23.50 -16.42
CA LEU A 323 -17.26 -22.65 -16.74
C LEU A 323 -17.25 -22.22 -18.22
N PRO A 324 -16.78 -21.00 -18.55
CA PRO A 324 -16.65 -20.54 -19.94
C PRO A 324 -15.60 -21.36 -20.70
N PRO A 325 -15.65 -21.36 -22.04
CA PRO A 325 -14.70 -22.07 -22.88
C PRO A 325 -13.34 -21.36 -22.95
N MET A 326 -12.52 -21.53 -21.92
CA MET A 326 -11.17 -20.97 -21.80
C MET A 326 -10.15 -21.69 -22.69
N PRO A 327 -8.97 -21.10 -22.97
CA PRO A 327 -7.90 -21.77 -23.72
C PRO A 327 -7.36 -23.01 -22.98
N PRO A 328 -7.04 -24.11 -23.70
CA PRO A 328 -6.45 -25.30 -23.08
C PRO A 328 -5.11 -25.04 -22.42
N THR A 329 -4.38 -24.02 -22.90
CA THR A 329 -3.02 -23.68 -22.47
C THR A 329 -3.00 -22.65 -21.33
N THR A 330 -4.16 -22.29 -20.78
CA THR A 330 -4.17 -21.31 -19.69
C THR A 330 -3.46 -21.84 -18.44
N SER A 331 -2.52 -21.09 -17.91
CA SER A 331 -1.77 -21.41 -16.71
C SER A 331 -2.51 -21.04 -15.42
N GLY A 332 -3.55 -20.21 -15.53
CA GLY A 332 -4.32 -19.74 -14.37
C GLY A 332 -5.77 -19.47 -14.73
N ILE A 333 -6.66 -19.94 -13.84
CA ILE A 333 -8.10 -19.76 -13.91
C ILE A 333 -8.58 -19.32 -12.53
N SER A 334 -9.47 -18.35 -12.48
CA SER A 334 -10.21 -18.01 -11.28
C SER A 334 -11.69 -17.89 -11.63
N ALA A 335 -12.51 -18.72 -11.04
CA ALA A 335 -13.93 -18.77 -11.28
C ALA A 335 -14.70 -18.72 -9.95
N TRP A 336 -15.80 -17.99 -9.93
CA TRP A 336 -16.67 -17.89 -8.75
C TRP A 336 -18.09 -17.60 -9.16
N THR A 337 -19.01 -17.95 -8.27
CA THR A 337 -20.39 -17.53 -8.37
C THR A 337 -20.55 -16.20 -7.63
N PHE A 338 -21.20 -15.22 -8.28
CA PHE A 338 -21.45 -13.89 -7.70
C PHE A 338 -22.63 -13.21 -8.39
N ASP A 339 -23.75 -13.13 -7.70
CA ASP A 339 -24.93 -12.44 -8.21
C ASP A 339 -24.76 -10.92 -8.11
N THR A 340 -24.38 -10.31 -9.23
CA THR A 340 -24.04 -8.89 -9.32
C THR A 340 -25.24 -7.99 -9.04
N GLN A 341 -26.45 -8.40 -9.47
CA GLN A 341 -27.67 -7.63 -9.23
C GLN A 341 -28.03 -7.67 -7.73
N LYS A 342 -27.93 -8.81 -7.07
CA LYS A 342 -28.12 -8.94 -5.63
C LYS A 342 -27.06 -8.15 -4.85
N ALA A 343 -25.83 -8.13 -5.34
CA ALA A 343 -24.74 -7.34 -4.78
C ALA A 343 -25.03 -5.83 -4.83
N LEU A 344 -25.48 -5.34 -5.99
CA LEU A 344 -25.86 -3.94 -6.16
C LEU A 344 -27.04 -3.57 -5.23
N GLN A 345 -28.06 -4.42 -5.18
CA GLN A 345 -29.20 -4.23 -4.30
C GLN A 345 -28.77 -4.17 -2.81
N SER A 346 -27.94 -5.10 -2.39
CA SER A 346 -27.41 -5.14 -1.00
C SER A 346 -26.55 -3.92 -0.72
N GLY A 347 -25.69 -3.51 -1.66
CA GLY A 347 -24.87 -2.32 -1.52
C GLY A 347 -25.70 -1.04 -1.36
N ILE A 348 -26.72 -0.85 -2.17
CA ILE A 348 -27.66 0.29 -2.03
C ILE A 348 -28.36 0.21 -0.66
N GLY A 349 -28.85 -0.97 -0.25
CA GLY A 349 -29.50 -1.15 1.06
C GLY A 349 -28.59 -0.85 2.24
N ILE A 350 -27.28 -1.17 2.14
CA ILE A 350 -26.30 -0.82 3.15
C ILE A 350 -26.12 0.70 3.24
N VAL A 351 -26.01 1.39 2.10
CA VAL A 351 -25.90 2.85 2.07
C VAL A 351 -27.16 3.52 2.61
N GLU A 352 -28.34 2.98 2.31
CA GLU A 352 -29.62 3.44 2.88
C GLU A 352 -29.65 3.25 4.40
N SER A 353 -29.34 2.06 4.90
CA SER A 353 -29.29 1.77 6.34
C SER A 353 -28.25 2.62 7.07
N PHE A 354 -27.11 2.89 6.42
CA PHE A 354 -26.10 3.80 6.93
C PHE A 354 -26.65 5.24 7.00
N ALA A 355 -27.28 5.72 5.93
CA ALA A 355 -27.87 7.03 5.90
C ALA A 355 -28.97 7.17 6.96
N GLU A 356 -29.88 6.17 7.09
CA GLU A 356 -30.97 6.21 8.09
C GLU A 356 -30.45 6.25 9.54
N SER A 357 -29.41 5.48 9.85
CA SER A 357 -28.98 5.29 11.23
C SER A 357 -27.82 6.20 11.65
N ILE A 358 -27.02 6.72 10.71
CA ILE A 358 -25.75 7.39 11.01
C ILE A 358 -25.66 8.78 10.37
N ALA A 359 -26.27 8.98 9.20
CA ALA A 359 -26.22 10.24 8.47
C ALA A 359 -27.57 10.57 7.80
N PRO A 360 -28.63 10.80 8.58
CA PRO A 360 -29.99 10.97 8.05
C PRO A 360 -30.13 12.13 7.05
N GLU A 361 -29.24 13.12 7.10
CA GLU A 361 -29.17 14.22 6.13
C GLU A 361 -28.76 13.76 4.72
N MET A 362 -28.12 12.59 4.57
CA MET A 362 -27.76 12.03 3.28
C MET A 362 -28.91 11.31 2.59
N LEU A 363 -29.93 10.87 3.33
CA LEU A 363 -31.04 10.07 2.81
C LEU A 363 -31.80 10.75 1.67
N PRO A 364 -32.17 12.05 1.74
CA PRO A 364 -32.83 12.74 0.63
C PRO A 364 -31.94 12.85 -0.63
N GLN A 365 -30.63 13.05 -0.43
CA GLN A 365 -29.65 13.12 -1.55
C GLN A 365 -29.51 11.75 -2.24
N LEU A 366 -29.44 10.67 -1.45
CA LEU A 366 -29.39 9.30 -1.97
C LEU A 366 -30.67 8.94 -2.72
N GLN A 367 -31.85 9.27 -2.19
CA GLN A 367 -33.13 9.04 -2.86
C GLN A 367 -33.25 9.82 -4.17
N PHE A 368 -32.80 11.09 -4.18
CA PHE A 368 -32.76 11.90 -5.37
C PHE A 368 -31.78 11.30 -6.41
N ALA A 369 -30.59 10.86 -5.98
CA ALA A 369 -29.61 10.23 -6.87
C ALA A 369 -30.16 8.92 -7.49
N LEU A 370 -30.84 8.07 -6.71
CA LEU A 370 -31.48 6.86 -7.20
C LEU A 370 -32.64 7.14 -8.16
N GLN A 371 -33.43 8.16 -7.88
CA GLN A 371 -34.50 8.60 -8.81
C GLN A 371 -33.93 9.18 -10.11
N ALA A 372 -32.86 9.99 -10.03
CA ALA A 372 -32.17 10.49 -11.21
C ALA A 372 -31.57 9.34 -12.01
N ALA A 373 -30.92 8.38 -11.35
CA ALA A 373 -30.39 7.18 -11.99
C ALA A 373 -31.50 6.37 -12.67
N THR A 374 -32.68 6.21 -12.05
CA THR A 374 -33.83 5.54 -12.65
C THR A 374 -34.28 6.24 -13.93
N GLY A 375 -34.30 7.57 -13.95
CA GLY A 375 -34.63 8.36 -15.14
C GLY A 375 -33.62 8.22 -16.26
N VAL A 376 -32.33 8.21 -15.94
CA VAL A 376 -31.24 8.07 -16.93
C VAL A 376 -31.13 6.63 -17.46
N LEU A 377 -31.31 5.64 -16.58
CA LEU A 377 -31.16 4.22 -16.92
C LEU A 377 -32.45 3.56 -17.43
N GLY A 378 -33.58 4.27 -17.40
CA GLY A 378 -34.87 3.74 -17.86
C GLY A 378 -35.40 2.56 -17.07
N GLY A 379 -34.91 2.34 -15.83
CA GLY A 379 -35.29 1.25 -14.92
C GLY A 379 -34.72 1.45 -13.52
N ASP A 380 -35.27 0.77 -12.53
CA ASP A 380 -34.81 0.84 -11.15
C ASP A 380 -33.42 0.18 -11.02
N PRO A 381 -32.35 0.93 -10.64
CA PRO A 381 -31.00 0.37 -10.49
C PRO A 381 -30.97 -0.86 -9.56
N ARG A 382 -31.84 -0.90 -8.54
CA ARG A 382 -31.92 -1.99 -7.59
C ARG A 382 -32.40 -3.32 -8.20
N LYS A 383 -33.12 -3.26 -9.33
CA LYS A 383 -33.80 -4.43 -9.90
C LYS A 383 -33.36 -4.73 -11.33
N ASP A 384 -33.08 -3.70 -12.11
CA ASP A 384 -33.05 -3.84 -13.56
C ASP A 384 -31.66 -3.66 -14.16
N LEU A 385 -30.77 -2.89 -13.49
CA LEU A 385 -29.51 -2.44 -14.08
C LEU A 385 -28.59 -3.60 -14.49
N LEU A 386 -28.37 -4.56 -13.60
CA LEU A 386 -27.48 -5.70 -13.82
C LEU A 386 -28.25 -7.03 -13.95
N ALA A 387 -29.56 -6.99 -14.06
CA ALA A 387 -30.42 -8.18 -14.09
C ALA A 387 -30.12 -9.10 -15.29
N GLY A 388 -29.58 -8.55 -16.37
CA GLY A 388 -29.16 -9.32 -17.55
C GLY A 388 -27.92 -10.17 -17.33
N LEU A 389 -27.09 -9.84 -16.33
CA LEU A 389 -25.92 -10.62 -16.00
C LEU A 389 -26.30 -11.87 -15.20
N GLY A 390 -25.61 -12.96 -15.48
CA GLY A 390 -25.67 -14.15 -14.67
C GLY A 390 -24.75 -14.05 -13.45
N ASP A 391 -24.59 -15.16 -12.79
CA ASP A 391 -23.84 -15.22 -11.53
C ASP A 391 -22.51 -15.95 -11.63
N ILE A 392 -22.08 -16.39 -12.82
CA ILE A 392 -20.78 -17.05 -13.02
C ILE A 392 -19.80 -16.02 -13.55
N TRP A 393 -18.74 -15.84 -12.82
CA TRP A 393 -17.60 -15.00 -13.16
C TRP A 393 -16.37 -15.87 -13.32
N CYS A 394 -15.65 -15.71 -14.41
CA CYS A 394 -14.45 -16.47 -14.65
C CYS A 394 -13.42 -15.61 -15.36
N GLY A 395 -12.20 -15.73 -14.89
CA GLY A 395 -11.10 -15.01 -15.47
C GLY A 395 -9.88 -15.87 -15.68
N TRP A 396 -9.09 -15.52 -16.69
CA TRP A 396 -7.83 -16.15 -17.08
C TRP A 396 -6.92 -15.15 -17.81
N PHE A 397 -5.69 -15.59 -18.12
CA PHE A 397 -4.79 -14.82 -18.96
C PHE A 397 -4.61 -15.48 -20.34
N GLU A 398 -4.55 -14.65 -21.36
CA GLU A 398 -4.18 -15.06 -22.71
C GLU A 398 -2.93 -14.32 -23.19
N PRO A 399 -2.05 -14.93 -24.01
CA PRO A 399 -0.92 -14.23 -24.61
C PRO A 399 -1.37 -13.04 -25.43
N LEU A 400 -0.64 -11.92 -25.33
CA LEU A 400 -0.80 -10.76 -26.19
C LEU A 400 0.20 -10.83 -27.34
N PRO A 401 -0.19 -10.45 -28.57
CA PRO A 401 0.72 -10.34 -29.70
C PRO A 401 1.57 -9.06 -29.62
N LEU A 402 2.30 -8.88 -28.51
CA LEU A 402 3.24 -7.77 -28.31
C LEU A 402 4.67 -8.26 -28.51
N PRO A 403 5.61 -7.38 -28.92
CA PRO A 403 7.01 -7.74 -29.08
C PRO A 403 7.75 -7.96 -27.73
N VAL A 404 7.01 -8.11 -26.64
CA VAL A 404 7.53 -8.40 -25.30
C VAL A 404 7.29 -9.87 -25.01
N PRO A 405 8.34 -10.70 -24.88
CA PRO A 405 8.21 -12.11 -24.56
C PRO A 405 7.40 -12.32 -23.27
N GLY A 406 6.45 -13.25 -23.29
CA GLY A 406 5.61 -13.56 -22.14
C GLY A 406 4.52 -12.51 -21.82
N ALA A 407 4.29 -11.53 -22.68
CA ALA A 407 3.20 -10.58 -22.50
C ALA A 407 1.85 -11.31 -22.49
N VAL A 408 1.11 -11.17 -21.40
CA VAL A 408 -0.23 -11.73 -21.22
C VAL A 408 -1.21 -10.65 -20.81
N ALA A 409 -2.47 -10.83 -21.19
CA ALA A 409 -3.55 -9.93 -20.77
C ALA A 409 -4.69 -10.70 -20.12
N PRO A 410 -5.37 -10.10 -19.16
CA PRO A 410 -6.54 -10.69 -18.55
C PRO A 410 -7.71 -10.74 -19.52
N VAL A 411 -8.46 -11.83 -19.42
CA VAL A 411 -9.79 -12.02 -20.03
C VAL A 411 -10.75 -12.33 -18.90
N LEU A 412 -11.87 -11.63 -18.86
CA LEU A 412 -12.94 -11.82 -17.90
C LEU A 412 -14.22 -12.20 -18.63
N ALA A 413 -14.86 -13.28 -18.25
CA ALA A 413 -16.15 -13.69 -18.76
C ALA A 413 -17.19 -13.72 -17.64
N VAL A 414 -18.35 -13.18 -17.92
CA VAL A 414 -19.53 -13.19 -17.04
C VAL A 414 -20.66 -13.89 -17.78
N SER A 415 -21.34 -14.81 -17.12
CA SER A 415 -22.50 -15.46 -17.71
C SER A 415 -23.61 -14.44 -18.01
N VAL A 416 -24.40 -14.69 -19.03
CA VAL A 416 -25.54 -13.89 -19.43
C VAL A 416 -26.82 -14.63 -19.08
N ARG A 417 -27.70 -13.97 -18.36
CA ARG A 417 -29.05 -14.47 -17.97
C ARG A 417 -30.11 -14.01 -18.95
N ASP A 418 -30.02 -12.73 -19.35
CA ASP A 418 -30.91 -12.10 -20.34
C ASP A 418 -30.07 -11.24 -21.29
N ARG A 419 -29.91 -11.71 -22.51
CA ARG A 419 -29.15 -11.03 -23.55
C ARG A 419 -29.74 -9.65 -23.89
N ALA A 420 -31.04 -9.53 -23.94
CA ALA A 420 -31.68 -8.24 -24.30
C ALA A 420 -31.45 -7.18 -23.19
N ALA A 421 -31.42 -7.60 -21.93
CA ALA A 421 -31.07 -6.71 -20.83
C ALA A 421 -29.61 -6.28 -20.87
N VAL A 422 -28.67 -7.19 -21.22
CA VAL A 422 -27.25 -6.84 -21.40
C VAL A 422 -27.07 -5.86 -22.56
N ASP A 423 -27.76 -6.07 -23.68
CA ASP A 423 -27.68 -5.17 -24.82
C ASP A 423 -28.21 -3.76 -24.48
N ARG A 424 -29.31 -3.66 -23.72
CA ARG A 424 -29.81 -2.37 -23.19
C ARG A 424 -28.79 -1.69 -22.29
N LEU A 425 -28.19 -2.44 -21.35
CA LEU A 425 -27.15 -1.93 -20.44
C LEU A 425 -25.95 -1.37 -21.21
N LEU A 426 -25.42 -2.10 -22.19
CA LEU A 426 -24.29 -1.65 -23.00
C LEU A 426 -24.65 -0.43 -23.85
N GLN A 427 -25.85 -0.37 -24.41
CA GLN A 427 -26.34 0.79 -25.16
C GLN A 427 -26.43 2.04 -24.25
N GLN A 428 -26.91 1.88 -23.02
CA GLN A 428 -26.98 2.96 -22.05
C GLN A 428 -25.58 3.45 -21.67
N ILE A 429 -24.66 2.52 -21.36
CA ILE A 429 -23.26 2.85 -21.07
C ILE A 429 -22.64 3.60 -22.26
N GLN A 430 -22.82 3.12 -23.47
CA GLN A 430 -22.31 3.77 -24.68
C GLN A 430 -22.87 5.20 -24.83
N THR A 431 -24.17 5.39 -24.59
CA THR A 431 -24.81 6.73 -24.68
C THR A 431 -24.25 7.68 -23.59
N LEU A 432 -24.12 7.21 -22.35
CA LEU A 432 -23.63 8.02 -21.23
C LEU A 432 -22.14 8.37 -21.34
N THR A 433 -21.36 7.48 -21.94
CA THR A 433 -19.90 7.66 -22.05
C THR A 433 -19.46 8.27 -23.38
N ALA A 434 -20.34 8.42 -24.36
CA ALA A 434 -19.98 8.90 -25.70
C ALA A 434 -19.29 10.28 -25.67
N ALA A 435 -19.86 11.27 -24.99
CA ALA A 435 -19.28 12.61 -24.92
C ALA A 435 -17.98 12.67 -24.10
N PRO A 436 -17.89 12.08 -22.88
CA PRO A 436 -16.63 12.00 -22.14
C PRO A 436 -15.50 11.28 -22.88
N LEU A 437 -15.82 10.16 -23.56
CA LEU A 437 -14.82 9.39 -24.31
C LEU A 437 -14.34 10.13 -25.56
N ALA A 438 -15.25 10.79 -26.29
CA ALA A 438 -14.90 11.62 -27.44
C ALA A 438 -13.98 12.79 -27.03
N ALA A 439 -14.21 13.41 -25.86
CA ALA A 439 -13.35 14.45 -25.33
C ALA A 439 -11.94 13.95 -24.99
N GLN A 440 -11.75 12.65 -24.81
CA GLN A 440 -10.48 11.99 -24.56
C GLN A 440 -9.92 11.26 -25.80
N ASN A 441 -10.39 11.57 -27.01
CA ASN A 441 -10.01 10.89 -28.24
C ASN A 441 -10.19 9.35 -28.20
N THR A 442 -11.17 8.87 -27.44
CA THR A 442 -11.50 7.45 -27.32
C THR A 442 -12.75 7.15 -28.12
N GLU A 443 -12.68 6.16 -29.02
CA GLU A 443 -13.78 5.73 -29.87
C GLU A 443 -14.23 4.31 -29.54
N VAL A 444 -15.53 4.09 -29.43
CA VAL A 444 -16.12 2.76 -29.24
C VAL A 444 -16.84 2.34 -30.53
N THR A 445 -16.33 1.30 -31.17
CA THR A 445 -16.87 0.77 -32.42
C THR A 445 -17.60 -0.55 -32.19
N LYS A 446 -18.89 -0.63 -32.55
CA LYS A 446 -19.65 -1.89 -32.52
C LYS A 446 -19.58 -2.59 -33.88
N THR A 447 -19.23 -3.89 -33.88
CA THR A 447 -19.32 -4.77 -35.06
C THR A 447 -20.05 -6.06 -34.67
N THR A 448 -20.95 -6.52 -35.55
CA THR A 448 -21.67 -7.79 -35.35
C THR A 448 -21.15 -8.84 -36.35
N ARG A 449 -20.77 -10.01 -35.86
CA ARG A 449 -20.28 -11.15 -36.65
C ARG A 449 -20.88 -12.46 -36.13
N ASP A 450 -21.48 -13.23 -36.98
CA ASP A 450 -22.08 -14.54 -36.64
C ASP A 450 -23.08 -14.46 -35.46
N GLY A 451 -23.89 -13.40 -35.39
CA GLY A 451 -24.86 -13.14 -34.32
C GLY A 451 -24.23 -12.72 -32.98
N ARG A 452 -22.93 -12.38 -32.97
CA ARG A 452 -22.19 -11.92 -31.80
C ARG A 452 -21.78 -10.47 -31.96
N ASP A 453 -21.91 -9.68 -30.89
CA ASP A 453 -21.55 -8.26 -30.88
C ASP A 453 -20.19 -8.05 -30.25
N TYR A 454 -19.34 -7.32 -30.97
CA TYR A 454 -17.99 -6.91 -30.52
C TYR A 454 -17.97 -5.39 -30.39
N TYR A 455 -17.61 -4.91 -29.21
CA TYR A 455 -17.37 -3.50 -28.95
C TYR A 455 -15.87 -3.30 -28.77
N SER A 456 -15.21 -2.66 -29.72
CA SER A 456 -13.78 -2.36 -29.67
C SER A 456 -13.58 -0.92 -29.23
N ILE A 457 -12.69 -0.71 -28.24
CA ILE A 457 -12.40 0.58 -27.65
C ILE A 457 -11.02 1.02 -28.14
N LYS A 458 -11.00 2.03 -29.04
CA LYS A 458 -9.74 2.63 -29.49
C LYS A 458 -9.29 3.65 -28.46
N LEU A 459 -8.19 3.34 -27.79
CA LEU A 459 -7.56 4.24 -26.83
C LEU A 459 -6.76 5.35 -27.54
N PRO A 460 -6.53 6.52 -26.90
CA PRO A 460 -5.68 7.58 -27.44
C PRO A 460 -4.26 7.10 -27.72
N ASP A 461 -3.70 7.48 -28.85
CA ASP A 461 -2.36 7.08 -29.30
C ASP A 461 -1.27 7.61 -28.32
N GLU A 462 -1.55 8.68 -27.60
CA GLU A 462 -0.66 9.31 -26.59
C GLU A 462 -0.36 8.41 -25.38
N LEU A 463 -1.23 7.43 -25.11
CA LEU A 463 -1.00 6.47 -24.03
C LEU A 463 0.12 5.47 -24.35
N GLY A 464 0.53 5.35 -25.63
CA GLY A 464 1.60 4.44 -26.06
C GLY A 464 1.33 2.95 -25.78
N ILE A 465 0.07 2.57 -25.51
CA ILE A 465 -0.33 1.20 -25.19
C ILE A 465 -0.99 0.60 -26.45
N PRO A 466 -0.34 -0.33 -27.14
CA PRO A 466 -0.85 -0.90 -28.39
C PRO A 466 -1.90 -1.99 -28.13
N VAL A 467 -2.92 -1.70 -27.33
CA VAL A 467 -4.04 -2.61 -27.05
C VAL A 467 -5.36 -1.99 -27.45
N VAL A 468 -6.28 -2.82 -27.89
CA VAL A 468 -7.65 -2.43 -28.24
C VAL A 468 -8.60 -3.25 -27.38
N PRO A 469 -8.97 -2.76 -26.18
CA PRO A 469 -9.90 -3.47 -25.33
C PRO A 469 -11.17 -3.80 -26.09
N THR A 470 -11.61 -5.05 -25.96
CA THR A 470 -12.75 -5.56 -26.73
C THR A 470 -13.73 -6.27 -25.81
N ILE A 471 -14.99 -5.88 -25.90
CA ILE A 471 -16.10 -6.55 -25.23
C ILE A 471 -16.80 -7.43 -26.27
N LEU A 472 -16.96 -8.71 -25.99
CA LEU A 472 -17.73 -9.65 -26.76
C LEU A 472 -19.02 -10.01 -26.02
N VAL A 473 -20.15 -9.94 -26.72
CA VAL A 473 -21.45 -10.37 -26.20
C VAL A 473 -22.00 -11.53 -27.02
N THR A 474 -22.26 -12.64 -26.35
CA THR A 474 -22.94 -13.83 -26.91
C THR A 474 -24.24 -14.07 -26.14
N ASP A 475 -25.00 -15.08 -26.51
CA ASP A 475 -26.20 -15.46 -25.75
C ASP A 475 -25.91 -16.00 -24.36
N LYS A 476 -24.67 -16.47 -24.09
CA LYS A 476 -24.27 -17.10 -22.83
C LYS A 476 -23.27 -16.29 -22.03
N TRP A 477 -22.47 -15.44 -22.70
CA TRP A 477 -21.33 -14.80 -22.10
C TRP A 477 -21.18 -13.32 -22.50
N LEU A 478 -20.85 -12.50 -21.54
CA LEU A 478 -20.27 -11.18 -21.71
C LEU A 478 -18.79 -11.29 -21.38
N THR A 479 -17.91 -11.04 -22.37
CA THR A 479 -16.46 -11.26 -22.22
C THR A 479 -15.71 -9.94 -22.43
N PHE A 480 -14.81 -9.62 -21.52
CA PHE A 480 -13.90 -8.47 -21.60
C PHE A 480 -12.50 -9.00 -21.91
N ALA A 481 -11.88 -8.49 -22.95
CA ALA A 481 -10.53 -8.87 -23.35
C ALA A 481 -9.71 -7.61 -23.65
N ALA A 482 -8.41 -7.63 -23.37
CA ALA A 482 -7.53 -6.50 -23.66
C ALA A 482 -7.26 -6.30 -25.18
N ALA A 483 -7.59 -7.29 -26.00
CA ALA A 483 -7.40 -7.25 -27.44
C ALA A 483 -8.49 -8.02 -28.17
N PRO A 484 -8.73 -7.74 -29.48
CA PRO A 484 -9.74 -8.45 -30.29
C PRO A 484 -9.46 -9.95 -30.45
N GLY A 485 -8.19 -10.36 -30.50
CA GLY A 485 -7.79 -11.77 -30.71
C GLY A 485 -8.36 -12.74 -29.65
N PRO A 486 -8.14 -12.52 -28.36
CA PRO A 486 -8.76 -13.31 -27.28
C PRO A 486 -10.29 -13.38 -27.36
N ALA A 487 -10.97 -12.27 -27.67
CA ALA A 487 -12.43 -12.28 -27.85
C ALA A 487 -12.87 -13.14 -29.02
N GLN A 488 -12.15 -13.09 -30.15
CA GLN A 488 -12.45 -13.92 -31.33
C GLN A 488 -12.19 -15.41 -31.08
N THR A 489 -11.09 -15.76 -30.45
CA THR A 489 -10.77 -17.15 -30.08
C THR A 489 -11.76 -17.70 -29.05
N PHE A 490 -12.24 -16.86 -28.11
CA PHE A 490 -13.33 -17.22 -27.20
C PHE A 490 -14.60 -17.62 -27.98
N ALA A 491 -15.04 -16.80 -28.94
CA ALA A 491 -16.20 -17.08 -29.76
C ALA A 491 -16.04 -18.38 -30.58
N GLN A 492 -14.82 -18.70 -31.03
CA GLN A 492 -14.51 -19.93 -31.75
C GLN A 492 -14.55 -21.15 -30.81
N ARG A 493 -14.06 -21.03 -29.58
CA ARG A 493 -14.17 -22.10 -28.55
C ARG A 493 -15.61 -22.32 -28.15
N GLU A 494 -16.39 -21.26 -27.94
CA GLU A 494 -17.83 -21.35 -27.63
C GLU A 494 -18.63 -22.07 -28.74
N SER A 495 -18.27 -21.87 -29.99
CA SER A 495 -18.90 -22.58 -31.15
C SER A 495 -18.32 -23.97 -31.41
N GLY A 496 -17.36 -24.45 -30.59
CA GLY A 496 -16.73 -25.76 -30.76
C GLY A 496 -15.70 -25.84 -31.91
N LYS A 497 -15.34 -24.70 -32.52
CA LYS A 497 -14.32 -24.64 -33.58
C LYS A 497 -12.90 -24.80 -33.03
N LEU A 498 -12.69 -24.42 -31.79
CA LEU A 498 -11.44 -24.62 -31.05
C LEU A 498 -11.70 -25.42 -29.79
N SER A 499 -10.69 -26.15 -29.30
CA SER A 499 -10.74 -26.88 -28.05
C SER A 499 -10.80 -25.92 -26.87
N ALA A 500 -11.58 -26.29 -25.84
CA ALA A 500 -11.67 -25.58 -24.60
C ALA A 500 -10.88 -26.30 -23.48
N TRP A 501 -10.50 -25.53 -22.44
CA TRP A 501 -9.86 -26.06 -21.24
C TRP A 501 -10.68 -27.16 -20.59
N LYS A 502 -9.97 -28.19 -20.12
CA LYS A 502 -10.50 -29.23 -19.26
C LYS A 502 -9.51 -29.44 -18.12
N PRO A 503 -9.99 -29.70 -16.89
CA PRO A 503 -9.08 -29.97 -15.79
C PRO A 503 -8.21 -31.20 -16.09
N GLY A 504 -6.91 -31.06 -15.99
CA GLY A 504 -5.95 -32.14 -16.15
C GLY A 504 -6.00 -33.10 -14.96
N SER A 505 -5.33 -34.27 -15.08
CA SER A 505 -5.30 -35.29 -14.02
C SER A 505 -4.87 -34.77 -12.66
N ASN A 506 -3.84 -33.92 -12.59
CA ASN A 506 -3.34 -33.32 -11.35
C ASN A 506 -4.38 -32.40 -10.70
N VAL A 507 -5.13 -31.64 -11.52
CA VAL A 507 -6.20 -30.77 -11.01
C VAL A 507 -7.36 -31.63 -10.50
N MET A 508 -7.77 -32.66 -11.23
CA MET A 508 -8.82 -33.57 -10.80
C MET A 508 -8.44 -34.36 -9.54
N GLN A 509 -7.19 -34.78 -9.41
CA GLN A 509 -6.70 -35.39 -8.18
C GLN A 509 -6.79 -34.41 -7.01
N ALA A 510 -6.31 -33.16 -7.18
CA ALA A 510 -6.42 -32.13 -6.15
C ALA A 510 -7.88 -31.88 -5.74
N MET A 511 -8.78 -31.81 -6.71
CA MET A 511 -10.21 -31.61 -6.43
C MET A 511 -10.87 -32.76 -5.68
N SER A 512 -10.36 -33.99 -5.83
CA SER A 512 -10.89 -35.12 -5.07
C SER A 512 -10.53 -35.09 -3.58
N GLU A 513 -9.52 -34.31 -3.21
CA GLU A 513 -9.02 -34.17 -1.84
C GLU A 513 -9.55 -32.87 -1.16
N LEU A 514 -10.11 -31.97 -1.97
CA LEU A 514 -10.67 -30.68 -1.54
C LEU A 514 -12.19 -30.79 -1.27
N PRO A 515 -12.78 -29.84 -0.53
CA PRO A 515 -14.25 -29.79 -0.36
C PRO A 515 -14.99 -29.80 -1.70
N THR A 516 -15.97 -30.68 -1.83
CA THR A 516 -16.76 -30.87 -3.08
C THR A 516 -17.83 -29.80 -3.30
N SER A 517 -18.25 -29.10 -2.24
CA SER A 517 -19.17 -27.96 -2.30
C SER A 517 -18.36 -26.68 -2.20
N PHE A 518 -18.25 -25.95 -3.29
CA PHE A 518 -17.54 -24.68 -3.35
C PHE A 518 -18.27 -23.67 -4.25
N SER A 519 -18.15 -22.39 -3.94
CA SER A 519 -18.64 -21.26 -4.73
C SER A 519 -17.54 -20.56 -5.53
N GLY A 520 -16.28 -20.88 -5.24
CA GLY A 520 -15.13 -20.38 -5.96
C GLY A 520 -14.09 -21.46 -6.20
N LEU A 521 -13.45 -21.41 -7.38
CA LEU A 521 -12.39 -22.30 -7.81
C LEU A 521 -11.26 -21.45 -8.42
N THR A 522 -10.06 -21.64 -7.94
CA THR A 522 -8.84 -21.12 -8.57
C THR A 522 -7.90 -22.26 -8.88
N VAL A 523 -7.41 -22.31 -10.12
CA VAL A 523 -6.33 -23.19 -10.56
C VAL A 523 -5.20 -22.33 -11.06
N SER A 524 -3.99 -22.54 -10.57
CA SER A 524 -2.81 -21.76 -10.96
C SER A 524 -1.62 -22.72 -11.13
N ASP A 525 -1.03 -22.72 -12.32
CA ASP A 525 0.19 -23.48 -12.58
C ASP A 525 1.40 -22.57 -12.30
N PRO A 526 2.24 -22.84 -11.30
CA PRO A 526 3.38 -21.99 -10.99
C PRO A 526 4.56 -22.17 -11.95
N ARG A 527 4.61 -23.22 -12.73
CA ARG A 527 5.74 -23.55 -13.63
C ARG A 527 6.07 -22.42 -14.60
N PRO A 528 5.11 -21.87 -15.37
CA PRO A 528 5.41 -20.78 -16.31
C PRO A 528 5.97 -19.51 -15.62
N PHE A 529 5.60 -19.27 -14.37
CA PHE A 529 6.16 -18.15 -13.61
C PHE A 529 7.65 -18.35 -13.32
N TYR A 530 8.04 -19.53 -12.81
CA TYR A 530 9.45 -19.83 -12.52
C TYR A 530 10.29 -19.92 -13.80
N GLU A 531 9.75 -20.53 -14.87
CA GLU A 531 10.38 -20.55 -16.19
C GLU A 531 10.66 -19.15 -16.71
N GLY A 532 9.63 -18.29 -16.71
CA GLY A 532 9.77 -16.90 -17.16
C GLY A 532 10.72 -16.09 -16.28
N MET A 533 10.65 -16.22 -14.96
CA MET A 533 11.55 -15.57 -14.03
C MET A 533 13.01 -15.95 -14.28
N LEU A 534 13.31 -17.24 -14.37
CA LEU A 534 14.66 -17.73 -14.59
C LEU A 534 15.17 -17.41 -16.00
N GLN A 535 14.29 -17.32 -16.99
CA GLN A 535 14.66 -16.87 -18.34
C GLN A 535 15.07 -15.38 -18.38
N VAL A 536 14.40 -14.53 -17.61
CA VAL A 536 14.65 -13.09 -17.57
C VAL A 536 15.73 -12.71 -16.55
N ALA A 537 15.95 -13.54 -15.53
CA ALA A 537 16.90 -13.26 -14.44
C ALA A 537 18.32 -12.90 -14.91
N PRO A 538 18.93 -13.57 -15.89
CA PRO A 538 20.26 -13.19 -16.38
C PRO A 538 20.32 -11.76 -16.90
N THR A 539 19.31 -11.35 -17.69
CA THR A 539 19.21 -9.98 -18.21
C THR A 539 19.02 -8.97 -17.10
N GLY A 540 18.16 -9.30 -16.13
CA GLY A 540 17.91 -8.47 -14.95
C GLY A 540 19.15 -8.29 -14.08
N MET A 541 19.94 -9.36 -13.88
CA MET A 541 21.21 -9.30 -13.15
C MET A 541 22.27 -8.48 -13.88
N MET A 542 22.40 -8.62 -15.20
CA MET A 542 23.28 -7.77 -16.01
C MET A 542 22.90 -6.28 -15.92
N LEU A 543 21.62 -5.96 -15.92
CA LEU A 543 21.17 -4.57 -15.73
C LEU A 543 21.47 -4.06 -14.32
N LEU A 544 21.26 -4.91 -13.30
CA LEU A 544 21.59 -4.59 -11.92
C LEU A 544 23.09 -4.29 -11.79
N GLU A 545 23.94 -5.18 -12.29
CA GLU A 545 25.39 -5.09 -12.25
C GLU A 545 25.93 -3.85 -12.98
N ASN A 546 25.39 -3.55 -14.18
CA ASN A 546 25.94 -2.49 -15.02
C ASN A 546 25.31 -1.10 -14.79
N GLN A 547 24.08 -1.04 -14.27
CA GLN A 547 23.35 0.24 -14.16
C GLN A 547 23.00 0.63 -12.73
N VAL A 548 22.81 -0.34 -11.82
CA VAL A 548 22.34 -0.06 -10.46
C VAL A 548 23.50 -0.10 -9.45
N LEU A 549 24.27 -1.17 -9.44
CA LEU A 549 25.37 -1.36 -8.48
C LEU A 549 26.45 -0.27 -8.55
N PRO A 550 26.88 0.24 -9.71
CA PRO A 550 27.85 1.34 -9.78
C PRO A 550 27.38 2.63 -9.10
N ASN A 551 26.05 2.82 -9.00
CA ASN A 551 25.47 3.99 -8.34
C ASN A 551 25.34 3.82 -6.81
N LEU A 552 25.58 2.61 -6.28
CA LEU A 552 25.50 2.28 -4.86
C LEU A 552 26.87 2.25 -4.17
N GLY A 553 27.98 2.33 -4.95
CA GLY A 553 29.35 2.38 -4.45
C GLY A 553 30.28 1.42 -5.19
N ASP A 554 31.57 1.78 -5.28
CA ASP A 554 32.59 1.05 -6.07
C ASP A 554 32.92 -0.38 -5.57
N ALA A 555 32.35 -0.83 -4.45
CA ALA A 555 32.66 -2.11 -3.82
C ALA A 555 31.46 -3.07 -3.74
N VAL A 556 30.34 -2.75 -4.41
CA VAL A 556 29.14 -3.59 -4.35
C VAL A 556 29.15 -4.58 -5.52
N GLU A 557 29.34 -5.85 -5.21
CA GLU A 557 29.31 -6.96 -6.18
C GLU A 557 28.09 -7.83 -5.93
N LEU A 558 27.63 -8.53 -6.99
CA LEU A 558 26.56 -9.53 -6.84
C LEU A 558 27.04 -10.66 -5.93
N PRO A 559 26.18 -11.19 -5.04
CA PRO A 559 26.56 -12.25 -4.08
C PRO A 559 26.75 -13.63 -4.72
N PHE A 560 26.47 -13.78 -6.01
CA PHE A 560 26.61 -15.01 -6.78
C PHE A 560 26.66 -14.68 -8.30
N GLU A 561 27.22 -15.57 -9.09
CA GLU A 561 27.28 -15.42 -10.55
C GLU A 561 25.95 -15.82 -11.22
N ILE A 562 25.72 -15.30 -12.44
CA ILE A 562 24.54 -15.66 -13.24
C ILE A 562 24.48 -17.18 -13.49
N THR A 563 25.66 -17.82 -13.64
CA THR A 563 25.82 -19.25 -13.83
C THR A 563 25.42 -20.10 -12.62
N ASP A 564 25.29 -19.49 -11.45
CA ASP A 564 24.85 -20.15 -10.21
C ASP A 564 23.33 -20.29 -10.12
N LEU A 565 22.58 -19.64 -11.02
CA LEU A 565 21.13 -19.81 -11.07
C LEU A 565 20.76 -21.22 -11.55
N PRO A 566 19.80 -21.89 -10.92
CA PRO A 566 19.37 -23.21 -11.35
C PRO A 566 18.69 -23.17 -12.74
N ALA A 567 18.84 -24.23 -13.51
CA ALA A 567 18.05 -24.40 -14.74
C ALA A 567 16.56 -24.44 -14.42
N ALA A 568 15.74 -23.83 -15.29
CA ALA A 568 14.31 -23.73 -15.06
C ALA A 568 13.63 -25.12 -14.90
N GLU A 569 14.08 -26.11 -15.66
CA GLU A 569 13.61 -27.49 -15.60
C GLU A 569 13.84 -28.10 -14.21
N MET A 570 14.96 -27.83 -13.55
CA MET A 570 15.26 -28.36 -12.21
C MET A 570 14.28 -27.79 -11.17
N VAL A 571 13.89 -26.53 -11.32
CA VAL A 571 12.94 -25.88 -10.43
C VAL A 571 11.51 -26.37 -10.69
N THR A 572 11.14 -26.56 -11.96
CA THR A 572 9.74 -26.84 -12.34
C THR A 572 9.37 -28.32 -12.37
N GLU A 573 10.35 -29.26 -12.38
CA GLU A 573 10.12 -30.70 -12.45
C GLU A 573 9.18 -31.23 -11.37
N HIS A 574 9.29 -30.72 -10.15
CA HIS A 574 8.49 -31.17 -9.02
C HIS A 574 7.22 -30.34 -8.80
N LEU A 575 7.04 -29.24 -9.55
CA LEU A 575 5.88 -28.37 -9.41
C LEU A 575 4.66 -28.95 -10.13
N PHE A 576 3.51 -28.70 -9.54
CA PHE A 576 2.20 -29.07 -10.09
C PHE A 576 1.21 -27.92 -9.88
N PRO A 577 0.07 -27.90 -10.62
CA PRO A 577 -0.93 -26.86 -10.46
C PRO A 577 -1.46 -26.76 -9.02
N ASN A 578 -1.51 -25.55 -8.50
CA ASN A 578 -2.16 -25.20 -7.26
C ASN A 578 -3.68 -25.13 -7.47
N VAL A 579 -4.44 -25.64 -6.54
CA VAL A 579 -5.91 -25.62 -6.60
C VAL A 579 -6.44 -25.08 -5.28
N THR A 580 -7.21 -24.00 -5.37
CA THR A 580 -7.94 -23.42 -4.25
C THR A 580 -9.44 -23.54 -4.48
N VAL A 581 -10.16 -24.01 -3.49
CA VAL A 581 -11.61 -23.92 -3.45
C VAL A 581 -12.05 -23.04 -2.30
N SER A 582 -13.11 -22.27 -2.51
CA SER A 582 -13.72 -21.46 -1.47
C SER A 582 -15.22 -21.69 -1.44
N GLY A 583 -15.78 -21.76 -0.26
CA GLY A 583 -17.22 -21.98 -0.15
C GLY A 583 -17.72 -22.09 1.28
N PRO A 584 -19.06 -22.19 1.44
CA PRO A 584 -19.67 -22.35 2.73
C PRO A 584 -19.30 -23.69 3.37
N THR A 585 -19.14 -23.69 4.68
CA THR A 585 -18.95 -24.88 5.52
C THR A 585 -20.11 -24.99 6.52
N ALA A 586 -20.18 -26.09 7.27
CA ALA A 586 -21.19 -26.24 8.33
C ALA A 586 -21.16 -25.11 9.35
N ASP A 587 -19.97 -24.54 9.62
CA ASP A 587 -19.73 -23.57 10.67
C ASP A 587 -19.33 -22.17 10.16
N GLY A 588 -19.44 -21.91 8.84
CA GLY A 588 -19.04 -20.61 8.28
C GLY A 588 -18.60 -20.68 6.82
N PHE A 589 -17.44 -20.11 6.51
CA PHE A 589 -16.89 -20.06 5.15
C PHE A 589 -15.40 -20.40 5.17
N ALA A 590 -14.93 -21.17 4.22
CA ALA A 590 -13.49 -21.52 4.14
C ALA A 590 -12.92 -21.38 2.73
N TRP A 591 -11.63 -21.04 2.70
CA TRP A 591 -10.73 -21.16 1.55
C TRP A 591 -9.75 -22.30 1.86
N THR A 592 -9.68 -23.29 1.01
CA THR A 592 -8.75 -24.42 1.16
C THR A 592 -7.92 -24.56 -0.11
N THR A 593 -6.62 -24.57 0.06
CA THR A 593 -5.66 -24.63 -1.06
C THR A 593 -4.76 -25.84 -0.91
N ARG A 594 -4.61 -26.59 -1.99
CA ARG A 594 -3.57 -27.58 -2.21
C ARG A 594 -2.58 -27.03 -3.23
N GLN A 595 -1.30 -27.04 -2.91
CA GLN A 595 -0.30 -26.31 -3.70
C GLN A 595 1.07 -27.02 -3.69
N SER A 596 1.84 -26.81 -4.75
CA SER A 596 3.22 -27.30 -4.84
C SER A 596 4.20 -26.38 -4.12
N VAL A 597 3.95 -25.07 -4.13
CA VAL A 597 4.73 -24.05 -3.42
C VAL A 597 3.80 -23.28 -2.49
N PRO A 598 4.17 -23.05 -1.24
CA PRO A 598 3.35 -22.27 -0.32
C PRO A 598 3.03 -20.88 -0.85
N SER A 599 1.76 -20.52 -0.86
CA SER A 599 1.27 -19.18 -1.09
C SER A 599 0.95 -18.48 0.24
N THR A 600 0.56 -17.22 0.16
CA THR A 600 0.12 -16.49 1.35
C THR A 600 -1.10 -17.15 2.03
N PRO A 601 -1.33 -16.93 3.34
CA PRO A 601 -2.45 -17.55 4.08
C PRO A 601 -3.84 -17.23 3.54
N LEU A 602 -3.98 -16.17 2.74
CA LEU A 602 -5.23 -15.77 2.09
C LEU A 602 -5.53 -16.55 0.79
N GLY A 603 -4.78 -17.62 0.53
CA GLY A 603 -4.86 -18.39 -0.70
C GLY A 603 -3.85 -17.90 -1.74
N ASP A 604 -3.90 -18.51 -2.91
CA ASP A 604 -3.07 -18.12 -4.03
C ASP A 604 -3.54 -16.76 -4.56
N VAL A 605 -3.00 -15.68 -3.97
CA VAL A 605 -3.26 -14.28 -4.40
C VAL A 605 -2.67 -14.05 -5.82
N ASN A 606 -1.85 -14.99 -6.30
CA ASN A 606 -1.46 -15.10 -7.71
C ASN A 606 -2.60 -15.59 -8.61
N ALA A 607 -3.75 -15.87 -8.03
CA ALA A 607 -4.94 -16.10 -8.81
C ALA A 607 -5.17 -14.91 -9.72
N SER A 608 -5.11 -15.18 -10.94
CA SER A 608 -5.15 -14.41 -12.18
C SER A 608 -6.08 -13.17 -12.22
N PHE A 609 -6.83 -12.88 -11.16
CA PHE A 609 -7.83 -11.81 -11.11
C PHE A 609 -7.81 -10.90 -9.89
N THR A 610 -7.34 -11.37 -8.74
CA THR A 610 -7.21 -10.47 -7.58
C THR A 610 -6.17 -9.39 -7.83
N VAL A 611 -5.09 -9.70 -8.56
CA VAL A 611 -4.05 -8.73 -8.89
C VAL A 611 -4.52 -7.66 -9.87
N PRO A 612 -5.15 -7.95 -11.02
CA PRO A 612 -5.66 -6.89 -11.91
C PRO A 612 -6.83 -6.10 -11.31
N VAL A 613 -7.73 -6.73 -10.57
CA VAL A 613 -8.83 -6.01 -9.89
C VAL A 613 -8.31 -5.23 -8.69
N LEU A 614 -7.40 -5.79 -7.90
CA LEU A 614 -6.70 -5.04 -6.86
C LEU A 614 -5.78 -3.97 -7.45
N VAL A 615 -5.10 -4.23 -8.56
CA VAL A 615 -4.32 -3.21 -9.28
C VAL A 615 -5.23 -2.15 -9.88
N ALA A 616 -6.37 -2.51 -10.47
CA ALA A 616 -7.35 -1.53 -10.96
C ALA A 616 -8.01 -0.73 -9.82
N LEU A 617 -8.20 -1.32 -8.64
CA LEU A 617 -8.68 -0.64 -7.44
C LEU A 617 -7.55 0.06 -6.67
N LEU A 618 -6.33 -0.48 -6.69
CA LEU A 618 -5.15 0.09 -6.05
C LEU A 618 -4.43 1.11 -6.94
N LEU A 619 -4.58 1.05 -8.26
CA LEU A 619 -3.94 2.01 -9.16
C LEU A 619 -4.33 3.46 -8.84
N PRO A 620 -5.62 3.81 -8.61
CA PRO A 620 -5.99 5.11 -8.07
C PRO A 620 -5.43 5.36 -6.67
N ALA A 621 -5.44 4.37 -5.78
CA ALA A 621 -4.90 4.49 -4.43
C ALA A 621 -3.37 4.66 -4.42
N VAL A 622 -2.65 3.92 -5.26
CA VAL A 622 -1.19 4.06 -5.45
C VAL A 622 -0.86 5.39 -6.10
N GLN A 623 -1.64 5.85 -7.08
CA GLN A 623 -1.48 7.18 -7.68
C GLN A 623 -1.76 8.28 -6.67
N GLN A 624 -2.80 8.15 -5.85
CA GLN A 624 -3.09 9.06 -4.74
C GLN A 624 -1.99 9.03 -3.68
N ALA A 625 -1.48 7.85 -3.30
CA ALA A 625 -0.37 7.72 -2.37
C ALA A 625 0.93 8.31 -2.92
N ARG A 626 1.23 8.10 -4.20
CA ARG A 626 2.36 8.73 -4.88
C ARG A 626 2.20 10.24 -4.97
N GLU A 627 1.00 10.72 -5.26
CA GLU A 627 0.73 12.15 -5.28
C GLU A 627 0.79 12.75 -3.87
N ALA A 628 0.27 12.07 -2.85
CA ALA A 628 0.44 12.48 -1.45
C ALA A 628 1.91 12.52 -1.03
N ALA A 629 2.73 11.56 -1.46
CA ALA A 629 4.18 11.55 -1.23
C ALA A 629 4.86 12.72 -1.94
N ARG A 630 4.55 12.98 -3.21
CA ARG A 630 5.07 14.13 -3.97
C ARG A 630 4.64 15.46 -3.35
N ARG A 631 3.38 15.56 -2.91
CA ARG A 631 2.86 16.72 -2.19
C ARG A 631 3.60 16.95 -0.87
N THR A 632 3.88 15.88 -0.11
CA THR A 632 4.70 15.95 1.11
C THR A 632 6.13 16.36 0.80
N GLN A 633 6.72 15.89 -0.29
CA GLN A 633 8.06 16.28 -0.72
C GLN A 633 8.10 17.76 -1.12
N SER A 634 7.13 18.28 -1.90
CA SER A 634 7.02 19.70 -2.21
C SER A 634 6.88 20.56 -0.95
N LYS A 635 6.04 20.13 0.00
CA LYS A 635 5.92 20.75 1.33
C LYS A 635 7.28 20.82 2.07
N ASN A 636 8.06 19.73 2.02
CA ASN A 636 9.38 19.69 2.65
C ASN A 636 10.39 20.59 1.93
N ASN A 637 10.36 20.67 0.60
CA ASN A 637 11.19 21.59 -0.17
C ASN A 637 10.91 23.06 0.25
N LEU A 638 9.63 23.45 0.32
CA LEU A 638 9.24 24.77 0.80
C LEU A 638 9.71 25.04 2.24
N LYS A 639 9.69 24.04 3.13
CA LYS A 639 10.25 24.18 4.48
C LYS A 639 11.76 24.39 4.47
N GLN A 640 12.51 23.66 3.64
CA GLN A 640 13.96 23.86 3.50
C GLN A 640 14.30 25.25 2.97
N LEU A 641 13.53 25.74 1.98
CA LEU A 641 13.65 27.10 1.48
C LEU A 641 13.34 28.14 2.56
N ALA A 642 12.30 27.92 3.38
CA ALA A 642 11.97 28.83 4.48
C ALA A 642 13.09 28.88 5.54
N ILE A 643 13.67 27.73 5.89
CA ILE A 643 14.84 27.67 6.79
C ILE A 643 16.02 28.44 6.19
N ALA A 644 16.30 28.29 4.88
CA ALA A 644 17.36 29.02 4.22
C ALA A 644 17.11 30.54 4.22
N VAL A 645 15.84 30.98 4.06
CA VAL A 645 15.44 32.40 4.18
C VAL A 645 15.66 32.91 5.59
N HIS A 646 15.38 32.14 6.63
CA HIS A 646 15.65 32.51 8.01
C HIS A 646 17.15 32.59 8.29
N ASN A 647 17.95 31.61 7.84
CA ASN A 647 19.40 31.65 7.96
C ASN A 647 20.01 32.88 7.28
N HIS A 648 19.48 33.28 6.11
CA HIS A 648 19.84 34.53 5.46
C HIS A 648 19.50 35.74 6.36
N HIS A 649 18.31 35.76 6.94
CA HIS A 649 17.87 36.84 7.85
C HIS A 649 18.78 36.95 9.08
N ASP A 650 19.19 35.83 9.67
CA ASP A 650 20.07 35.82 10.83
C ASP A 650 21.45 36.46 10.53
N VAL A 651 21.95 36.27 9.31
CA VAL A 651 23.24 36.86 8.88
C VAL A 651 23.11 38.32 8.49
N PHE A 652 22.05 38.70 7.74
CA PHE A 652 21.92 40.02 7.14
C PHE A 652 20.92 40.93 7.84
N ASN A 653 20.26 40.45 8.91
CA ASN A 653 19.14 41.12 9.64
C ASN A 653 17.98 41.58 8.72
N SER A 654 17.83 40.91 7.58
CA SER A 654 16.71 41.10 6.64
C SER A 654 16.49 39.82 5.82
N PHE A 655 15.25 39.61 5.42
CA PHE A 655 14.95 38.60 4.39
C PHE A 655 15.66 38.95 3.08
N PRO A 656 15.94 37.99 2.21
CA PRO A 656 16.53 38.26 0.91
C PRO A 656 15.61 39.18 0.13
N SER A 657 16.20 40.17 -0.55
CA SER A 657 15.47 40.98 -1.54
C SER A 657 15.06 40.08 -2.69
N GLY A 658 13.99 40.40 -3.37
CA GLY A 658 13.48 39.61 -4.49
C GLY A 658 14.48 39.45 -5.64
N THR A 659 15.39 40.41 -5.81
CA THR A 659 16.54 40.34 -6.72
C THR A 659 17.83 40.72 -6.01
N VAL A 660 18.96 40.18 -6.44
CA VAL A 660 20.27 40.64 -5.98
C VAL A 660 20.49 42.11 -6.44
N ALA A 661 20.82 42.97 -5.50
CA ALA A 661 20.97 44.39 -5.78
C ALA A 661 22.06 44.67 -6.84
N SER A 662 21.73 45.56 -7.78
CA SER A 662 22.65 46.03 -8.80
C SER A 662 22.30 47.47 -9.21
N GLU A 663 23.30 48.31 -9.37
CA GLU A 663 23.12 49.69 -9.84
C GLU A 663 22.98 49.80 -11.37
N THR A 664 23.39 48.74 -12.08
CA THR A 664 23.50 48.77 -13.55
C THR A 664 22.48 47.90 -14.26
N LEU A 665 21.97 46.86 -13.59
CA LEU A 665 21.04 45.88 -14.17
C LEU A 665 19.60 46.19 -13.79
N LYS A 666 18.67 46.00 -14.72
CA LYS A 666 17.25 46.06 -14.46
C LYS A 666 16.78 44.83 -13.68
N PRO A 667 15.68 44.87 -12.92
CA PRO A 667 15.21 43.76 -12.10
C PRO A 667 15.07 42.42 -12.84
N ASN A 668 14.65 42.39 -14.10
CA ASN A 668 14.53 41.21 -14.94
C ASN A 668 15.86 40.67 -15.49
N GLU A 669 16.93 41.45 -15.37
CA GLU A 669 18.30 41.04 -15.77
C GLU A 669 19.11 40.49 -14.58
N ARG A 670 18.71 40.86 -13.34
CA ARG A 670 19.42 40.48 -12.12
C ARG A 670 19.20 39.00 -11.74
N LEU A 671 20.08 38.50 -10.87
CA LEU A 671 19.83 37.24 -10.18
C LEU A 671 18.67 37.38 -9.20
N SER A 672 17.87 36.30 -9.06
CA SER A 672 16.73 36.26 -8.16
C SER A 672 17.11 36.02 -6.68
N TRP A 673 16.12 36.08 -5.79
CA TRP A 673 16.24 35.74 -4.38
C TRP A 673 16.78 34.32 -4.15
N ALA A 674 16.51 33.36 -5.04
CA ALA A 674 17.02 31.98 -4.94
C ALA A 674 18.55 31.92 -4.95
N ALA A 675 19.22 32.79 -5.72
CA ALA A 675 20.68 32.86 -5.72
C ALA A 675 21.25 33.21 -4.34
N SER A 676 20.58 34.08 -3.58
CA SER A 676 20.99 34.49 -2.23
C SER A 676 20.85 33.37 -1.19
N LEU A 677 20.07 32.32 -1.48
CA LEU A 677 19.84 31.21 -0.57
C LEU A 677 20.84 30.05 -0.73
N LEU A 678 21.52 29.94 -1.85
CA LEU A 678 22.43 28.82 -2.14
C LEU A 678 23.46 28.52 -1.04
N PRO A 679 24.08 29.52 -0.37
CA PRO A 679 25.01 29.26 0.72
C PRO A 679 24.37 28.55 1.93
N TYR A 680 23.04 28.67 2.09
CA TYR A 680 22.26 28.11 3.20
C TYR A 680 21.55 26.81 2.83
N LEU A 681 21.74 26.33 1.60
CA LEU A 681 21.17 25.09 1.03
C LEU A 681 22.24 24.05 0.72
N GLU A 682 23.45 24.20 1.27
CA GLU A 682 24.63 23.37 1.00
C GLU A 682 25.11 23.45 -0.47
N GLU A 683 24.67 24.48 -1.22
CA GLU A 683 24.99 24.69 -2.65
C GLU A 683 26.03 25.79 -2.85
N ALA A 684 27.01 25.88 -1.97
CA ALA A 684 28.08 26.88 -2.03
C ALA A 684 28.90 26.77 -3.32
N THR A 685 29.06 25.59 -3.89
CA THR A 685 29.73 25.34 -5.15
C THR A 685 29.02 26.04 -6.30
N VAL A 686 27.72 25.92 -6.42
CA VAL A 686 26.90 26.59 -7.44
C VAL A 686 26.93 28.11 -7.21
N TYR A 687 26.82 28.54 -5.95
CA TYR A 687 26.94 29.98 -5.62
C TYR A 687 28.24 30.59 -6.08
N SER A 688 29.37 29.91 -5.95
CA SER A 688 30.70 30.40 -6.37
C SER A 688 30.86 30.58 -7.88
N THR A 689 29.97 29.98 -8.69
CA THR A 689 29.95 30.15 -10.16
C THR A 689 29.09 31.33 -10.63
N LEU A 690 28.38 32.02 -9.70
CA LEU A 690 27.53 33.15 -10.04
C LEU A 690 28.29 34.47 -10.00
N ASP A 691 28.21 35.25 -11.09
CA ASP A 691 28.64 36.64 -11.13
C ASP A 691 27.43 37.57 -10.98
N THR A 692 27.30 38.17 -9.81
CA THR A 692 26.17 39.04 -9.46
C THR A 692 26.18 40.37 -10.21
N LYS A 693 27.28 40.74 -10.88
CA LYS A 693 27.42 41.99 -11.68
C LYS A 693 26.98 41.77 -13.14
N GLN A 694 26.72 40.56 -13.54
CA GLN A 694 26.31 40.19 -14.89
C GLN A 694 24.85 39.76 -14.92
N PRO A 695 24.14 39.87 -16.04
CA PRO A 695 22.81 39.34 -16.21
C PRO A 695 22.74 37.85 -15.86
N TRP A 696 21.56 37.41 -15.26
CA TRP A 696 21.37 36.02 -14.87
C TRP A 696 21.62 35.04 -16.04
N ASN A 697 21.27 35.42 -17.27
CA ASN A 697 21.42 34.61 -18.50
C ASN A 697 22.71 34.90 -19.28
N SER A 698 23.68 35.58 -18.69
CA SER A 698 24.97 35.86 -19.34
C SER A 698 25.84 34.62 -19.43
N GLN A 699 26.83 34.67 -20.32
CA GLN A 699 27.84 33.61 -20.46
C GLN A 699 28.59 33.34 -19.15
N ALA A 700 28.81 34.37 -18.33
CA ALA A 700 29.48 34.25 -17.04
C ALA A 700 28.70 33.38 -16.07
N ASN A 701 27.35 33.37 -16.14
CA ASN A 701 26.44 32.60 -15.28
C ASN A 701 26.01 31.26 -15.92
N SER A 702 26.53 30.91 -17.11
CA SER A 702 26.11 29.72 -17.86
C SER A 702 26.32 28.42 -17.10
N ALA A 703 27.36 28.30 -16.27
CA ALA A 703 27.59 27.10 -15.43
C ALA A 703 26.50 26.89 -14.40
N ALA A 704 26.03 27.96 -13.72
CA ALA A 704 24.97 27.90 -12.77
C ALA A 704 23.62 27.50 -13.42
N LEU A 705 23.37 27.90 -14.67
CA LEU A 705 22.15 27.56 -15.41
C LEU A 705 22.06 26.06 -15.74
N GLN A 706 23.15 25.31 -15.65
CA GLN A 706 23.14 23.85 -15.79
C GLN A 706 22.86 23.12 -14.46
N ALA A 707 22.80 23.82 -13.31
CA ALA A 707 22.55 23.22 -12.03
C ALA A 707 21.07 22.89 -11.89
N ARG A 708 20.78 21.63 -11.57
CA ARG A 708 19.43 21.16 -11.24
C ARG A 708 19.33 20.93 -9.74
N LEU A 709 18.71 21.87 -9.04
CA LEU A 709 18.57 21.82 -7.59
C LEU A 709 17.18 21.29 -7.22
N SER A 710 17.12 20.08 -6.68
CA SER A 710 15.86 19.37 -6.36
C SER A 710 14.99 20.11 -5.36
N VAL A 711 15.57 20.91 -4.46
CA VAL A 711 14.86 21.71 -3.47
C VAL A 711 13.99 22.81 -4.10
N PHE A 712 14.30 23.27 -5.33
CA PHE A 712 13.49 24.23 -6.07
C PHE A 712 12.47 23.59 -7.01
N VAL A 713 12.36 22.25 -7.01
CA VAL A 713 11.52 21.50 -7.95
C VAL A 713 10.33 20.89 -7.21
N ASN A 714 9.10 21.20 -7.65
CA ASN A 714 7.92 20.49 -7.23
C ASN A 714 7.86 19.12 -7.96
N PRO A 715 7.92 17.97 -7.27
CA PRO A 715 8.00 16.66 -7.91
C PRO A 715 6.73 16.26 -8.68
N SER A 716 5.62 16.98 -8.49
CA SER A 716 4.38 16.76 -9.27
C SER A 716 4.30 17.63 -10.53
N GLN A 717 5.23 18.59 -10.71
CA GLN A 717 5.22 19.48 -11.87
C GLN A 717 5.72 18.77 -13.13
N THR A 718 4.85 18.63 -14.14
CA THR A 718 5.14 17.97 -15.43
C THR A 718 5.39 18.93 -16.58
N GLY A 719 5.33 20.24 -16.34
CA GLY A 719 5.57 21.27 -17.36
C GLY A 719 6.96 21.17 -17.98
N VAL A 720 7.09 21.59 -19.25
CA VAL A 720 8.36 21.60 -19.97
C VAL A 720 9.30 22.61 -19.33
N ARG A 721 10.49 22.16 -18.93
CA ARG A 721 11.56 23.01 -18.37
C ARG A 721 12.44 23.53 -19.50
N GLN A 722 12.57 24.83 -19.55
CA GLN A 722 13.43 25.51 -20.58
C GLN A 722 14.91 25.38 -20.26
N ASN A 723 15.27 25.31 -18.98
CA ASN A 723 16.62 25.14 -18.49
C ASN A 723 16.71 24.09 -17.40
N PRO A 724 17.87 23.44 -17.19
CA PRO A 724 18.09 22.59 -16.02
C PRO A 724 17.83 23.32 -14.69
N SER A 725 18.10 24.61 -14.62
CA SER A 725 17.88 25.49 -13.47
C SER A 725 16.43 26.01 -13.33
N SER A 726 15.47 25.54 -14.12
CA SER A 726 14.05 25.91 -13.93
C SER A 726 13.53 25.39 -12.58
N GLY A 727 12.84 26.24 -11.82
CA GLY A 727 12.21 25.93 -10.54
C GLY A 727 10.69 26.06 -10.61
N ASP A 728 10.03 25.71 -9.50
CA ASP A 728 8.55 25.68 -9.41
C ASP A 728 8.02 26.49 -8.23
N TYR A 729 8.84 27.37 -7.65
CA TYR A 729 8.43 28.21 -6.52
C TYR A 729 8.66 29.69 -6.86
N ILE A 730 7.72 30.54 -6.41
CA ILE A 730 7.69 31.98 -6.67
C ILE A 730 7.45 32.76 -5.38
N GLY A 731 8.17 33.87 -5.23
CA GLY A 731 8.02 34.81 -4.12
C GLY A 731 6.79 35.69 -4.27
N VAL A 732 6.10 35.94 -3.16
CA VAL A 732 4.92 36.82 -3.10
C VAL A 732 5.34 38.25 -2.83
N ALA A 733 5.04 39.14 -3.78
CA ALA A 733 5.41 40.54 -3.72
C ALA A 733 4.37 41.43 -3.01
N GLY A 734 3.16 40.93 -2.77
CA GLY A 734 2.02 41.67 -2.24
C GLY A 734 0.88 41.73 -3.26
N ILE A 735 0.14 42.85 -3.28
CA ILE A 735 -1.08 43.02 -4.08
C ILE A 735 -0.84 44.01 -5.24
N GLY A 736 -1.25 43.60 -6.42
CA GLY A 736 -1.22 44.39 -7.66
C GLY A 736 -0.04 44.07 -8.60
N PRO A 737 -0.12 44.52 -9.87
CA PRO A 737 0.85 44.16 -10.90
C PRO A 737 2.23 44.80 -10.66
N ASN A 738 2.32 45.88 -9.92
CA ASN A 738 3.55 46.59 -9.54
C ASN A 738 4.01 46.29 -8.10
N ALA A 739 3.42 45.27 -7.45
CA ALA A 739 3.70 44.95 -6.04
C ALA A 739 5.19 44.78 -5.73
N ALA A 740 5.98 44.20 -6.65
CA ALA A 740 7.40 43.99 -6.47
C ALA A 740 8.24 45.30 -6.43
N GLU A 741 7.71 46.43 -6.90
CA GLU A 741 8.36 47.75 -6.95
C GLU A 741 8.01 48.62 -5.75
N LEU A 742 6.95 48.28 -4.98
CA LEU A 742 6.45 49.05 -3.88
C LEU A 742 7.47 49.13 -2.72
N PRO A 743 7.60 50.29 -2.06
CA PRO A 743 8.37 50.37 -0.82
C PRO A 743 7.71 49.58 0.32
N LYS A 744 8.46 49.14 1.31
CA LYS A 744 7.93 48.37 2.45
C LYS A 744 6.89 49.11 3.31
N THR A 745 6.77 50.44 3.13
CA THR A 745 5.76 51.27 3.79
C THR A 745 4.43 51.33 3.06
N ASP A 746 4.32 50.79 1.84
CA ASP A 746 3.05 50.67 1.13
C ASP A 746 2.23 49.52 1.74
N PRO A 747 0.98 49.73 2.09
CA PRO A 747 0.14 48.68 2.72
C PRO A 747 -0.10 47.46 1.83
N ARG A 748 0.13 47.54 0.53
CA ARG A 748 0.03 46.43 -0.44
C ARG A 748 1.31 45.61 -0.56
N ALA A 749 2.40 46.07 0.07
CA ALA A 749 3.70 45.43 -0.06
C ALA A 749 3.77 44.07 0.66
N GLY A 750 4.27 43.05 -0.02
CA GLY A 750 4.56 41.74 0.59
C GLY A 750 6.03 41.60 1.02
N VAL A 751 6.45 40.39 1.34
CA VAL A 751 7.80 40.10 1.82
C VAL A 751 8.84 40.35 0.72
N PHE A 752 8.60 39.88 -0.50
CA PHE A 752 9.55 39.99 -1.61
C PHE A 752 9.25 41.23 -2.47
N GLY A 753 10.29 41.98 -2.79
CA GLY A 753 10.27 43.10 -3.74
C GLY A 753 11.66 43.26 -4.34
N TYR A 754 11.78 43.84 -5.53
CA TYR A 754 13.04 43.85 -6.26
C TYR A 754 14.24 44.36 -5.43
N ASP A 755 14.09 45.49 -4.80
CA ASP A 755 15.13 46.10 -3.95
C ASP A 755 14.70 46.21 -2.47
N ARG A 756 13.54 45.62 -2.13
CA ARG A 756 12.93 45.73 -0.80
C ARG A 756 13.63 44.80 0.20
N LYS A 757 14.10 45.39 1.30
CA LYS A 757 14.65 44.68 2.46
C LYS A 757 13.65 44.69 3.59
N VAL A 758 13.07 43.56 3.89
CA VAL A 758 12.10 43.35 4.97
C VAL A 758 12.79 42.60 6.10
N ALA A 759 12.53 43.02 7.34
CA ALA A 759 12.96 42.33 8.55
C ALA A 759 11.73 41.85 9.33
N PHE A 760 11.86 40.96 10.29
CA PHE A 760 10.74 40.50 11.15
C PHE A 760 9.96 41.63 11.78
N ARG A 761 10.64 42.70 12.22
CA ARG A 761 10.02 43.89 12.82
C ARG A 761 9.11 44.70 11.85
N ASP A 762 9.29 44.51 10.56
CA ASP A 762 8.50 45.18 9.52
C ASP A 762 7.18 44.44 9.21
N ILE A 763 7.01 43.25 9.75
CA ILE A 763 5.84 42.38 9.53
C ILE A 763 4.89 42.51 10.69
N THR A 764 3.97 43.50 10.58
CA THR A 764 3.02 43.81 11.67
C THR A 764 1.75 42.98 11.64
N ASP A 765 1.43 42.32 10.50
CA ASP A 765 0.24 41.46 10.33
C ASP A 765 0.45 40.05 10.96
N GLY A 766 1.69 39.80 11.45
CA GLY A 766 2.08 38.60 12.15
C GLY A 766 2.79 37.60 11.21
N SER A 767 3.88 37.02 11.70
CA SER A 767 4.72 36.10 10.92
C SER A 767 4.00 34.80 10.50
N SER A 768 3.01 34.37 11.27
CA SER A 768 2.16 33.21 10.94
C SER A 768 1.04 33.51 9.94
N ASN A 769 0.80 34.80 9.66
CA ASN A 769 -0.27 35.26 8.78
C ASN A 769 0.26 35.97 7.52
N THR A 770 1.57 35.93 7.27
CA THR A 770 2.16 36.55 6.09
C THR A 770 2.86 35.50 5.23
N ILE A 771 2.47 35.41 3.96
CA ILE A 771 3.04 34.46 2.98
C ILE A 771 4.37 35.02 2.45
N MET A 772 5.38 34.16 2.32
CA MET A 772 6.65 34.48 1.67
C MET A 772 6.65 34.01 0.19
N PHE A 773 6.45 32.75 -0.06
CA PHE A 773 6.51 32.15 -1.40
C PHE A 773 5.61 30.91 -1.47
N GLY A 774 5.33 30.46 -2.69
CA GLY A 774 4.46 29.32 -2.93
C GLY A 774 4.76 28.63 -4.26
N ASP A 775 3.96 27.60 -4.55
CA ASP A 775 4.05 26.84 -5.80
C ASP A 775 3.75 27.74 -7.02
N ALA A 776 4.39 27.44 -8.15
CA ALA A 776 4.09 28.02 -9.46
C ALA A 776 3.23 27.07 -10.29
N SER A 777 2.27 27.59 -11.04
CA SER A 777 1.39 26.81 -11.93
C SER A 777 2.15 26.18 -13.11
N ALA A 778 3.31 26.73 -13.47
CA ALA A 778 4.24 26.21 -14.47
C ALA A 778 5.67 26.48 -14.04
N PRO A 779 6.66 25.67 -14.50
CA PRO A 779 8.08 25.94 -14.24
C PRO A 779 8.47 27.35 -14.72
N ASN A 780 9.21 28.08 -13.90
CA ASN A 780 9.83 29.34 -14.32
C ASN A 780 10.95 29.08 -15.33
N VAL A 781 11.40 30.10 -16.05
CA VAL A 781 12.50 30.01 -17.04
C VAL A 781 13.79 29.52 -16.36
N SER A 782 14.12 30.14 -15.22
CA SER A 782 15.20 29.70 -14.34
C SER A 782 14.92 30.21 -12.93
N MET A 783 15.26 29.39 -11.91
CA MET A 783 15.21 29.85 -10.52
C MET A 783 16.12 31.08 -10.26
N PHE A 784 17.13 31.30 -11.11
CA PHE A 784 18.03 32.44 -11.02
C PHE A 784 17.55 33.70 -11.74
N ALA A 785 16.46 33.59 -12.54
CA ALA A 785 15.94 34.75 -13.27
C ALA A 785 15.28 35.75 -12.30
N GLY A 786 15.72 36.97 -12.35
CA GLY A 786 15.09 38.07 -11.61
C GLY A 786 13.76 38.51 -12.26
N GLY A 787 13.10 39.43 -11.60
CA GLY A 787 11.87 40.02 -12.12
C GLY A 787 10.63 39.14 -11.92
N ARG A 788 9.66 39.29 -12.82
CA ARG A 788 8.33 38.65 -12.70
C ARG A 788 8.38 37.13 -12.85
N ASP A 789 9.49 36.58 -13.34
CA ASP A 789 9.63 35.14 -13.50
C ASP A 789 9.61 34.41 -12.14
N THR A 790 10.27 34.97 -11.14
CA THR A 790 10.42 34.37 -9.81
C THR A 790 9.75 35.16 -8.68
N ILE A 791 9.16 36.34 -8.95
CA ILE A 791 8.49 37.21 -7.95
C ILE A 791 7.26 37.81 -8.58
N ARG A 792 6.10 37.65 -7.93
CA ARG A 792 4.82 38.16 -8.44
C ARG A 792 3.93 38.66 -7.32
N GLY A 793 3.05 39.61 -7.63
CA GLY A 793 1.93 40.02 -6.78
C GLY A 793 0.63 39.38 -7.24
N PHE A 794 -0.35 39.28 -6.36
CA PHE A 794 -1.72 38.93 -6.71
C PHE A 794 -2.38 40.14 -7.41
N SER A 795 -2.69 40.00 -8.71
CA SER A 795 -3.19 41.09 -9.52
C SER A 795 -4.41 40.74 -10.37
N GLN A 796 -4.62 39.50 -10.72
CA GLN A 796 -5.71 39.05 -11.57
C GLN A 796 -6.40 37.81 -11.03
N SER A 797 -7.72 37.88 -10.80
CA SER A 797 -8.55 36.75 -10.37
C SER A 797 -8.66 35.65 -11.48
N PRO A 798 -8.69 34.37 -11.12
CA PRO A 798 -8.44 33.80 -9.79
C PRO A 798 -6.94 33.85 -9.44
N TYR A 799 -6.61 34.07 -8.16
CA TYR A 799 -5.20 34.17 -7.73
C TYR A 799 -4.49 32.81 -7.73
N ILE A 800 -5.19 31.73 -7.41
CA ILE A 800 -4.65 30.35 -7.49
C ILE A 800 -5.08 29.74 -8.83
N ASN A 801 -4.12 29.16 -9.55
CA ASN A 801 -4.29 28.61 -10.91
C ASN A 801 -4.78 29.63 -11.96
N GLY A 802 -4.51 30.90 -11.70
CA GLY A 802 -4.90 32.03 -12.54
C GLY A 802 -3.74 32.67 -13.30
N PRO A 803 -4.00 33.87 -13.92
CA PRO A 803 -3.04 34.51 -14.82
C PRO A 803 -1.73 34.95 -14.17
N ASP A 804 -1.72 35.20 -12.86
CA ASP A 804 -0.49 35.59 -12.13
C ASP A 804 0.47 34.41 -11.97
N GLY A 805 0.05 33.19 -12.28
CA GLY A 805 0.89 31.99 -12.33
C GLY A 805 1.20 31.40 -10.96
N PHE A 806 0.47 31.77 -9.89
CA PHE A 806 0.43 30.99 -8.66
C PHE A 806 -0.45 29.76 -8.87
N GLY A 807 -0.02 28.60 -8.42
CA GLY A 807 -0.77 27.38 -8.60
C GLY A 807 0.10 26.15 -8.44
N SER A 808 -0.55 24.99 -8.49
CA SER A 808 0.12 23.72 -8.29
C SER A 808 -0.58 22.63 -9.10
N PRO A 809 0.12 21.58 -9.55
CA PRO A 809 -0.50 20.37 -10.07
C PRO A 809 -1.24 19.57 -8.98
N HIS A 810 -1.10 19.92 -7.71
CA HIS A 810 -1.82 19.27 -6.61
C HIS A 810 -3.32 19.58 -6.66
N THR A 811 -4.15 18.54 -6.60
CA THR A 811 -5.60 18.70 -6.64
C THR A 811 -6.13 19.53 -5.48
N GLY A 812 -6.92 20.55 -5.78
CA GLY A 812 -7.68 21.34 -4.81
C GLY A 812 -6.99 22.59 -4.26
N GLY A 813 -5.72 22.88 -4.60
CA GLY A 813 -5.01 24.07 -4.11
C GLY A 813 -3.49 23.99 -4.26
N MET A 814 -2.77 24.82 -3.51
CA MET A 814 -1.33 24.92 -3.54
C MET A 814 -0.72 25.14 -2.15
N HIS A 815 0.57 24.90 -2.02
CA HIS A 815 1.29 25.19 -0.77
C HIS A 815 1.84 26.63 -0.78
N PHE A 816 1.75 27.27 0.38
CA PHE A 816 2.47 28.51 0.68
C PHE A 816 3.35 28.33 1.92
N ALA A 817 4.54 28.92 1.87
CA ALA A 817 5.43 29.08 3.01
C ALA A 817 5.17 30.46 3.65
N PHE A 818 5.01 30.47 4.95
CA PHE A 818 4.76 31.66 5.75
C PHE A 818 6.04 32.15 6.42
N VAL A 819 6.02 33.39 6.86
CA VAL A 819 7.19 34.04 7.50
C VAL A 819 7.66 33.32 8.78
N ASP A 820 6.78 32.64 9.48
CA ASP A 820 7.16 31.79 10.64
C ASP A 820 7.83 30.45 10.26
N GLY A 821 8.02 30.18 8.97
CA GLY A 821 8.58 28.92 8.46
C GLY A 821 7.54 27.79 8.33
N SER A 822 6.29 28.02 8.72
CA SER A 822 5.22 27.04 8.49
C SER A 822 4.89 26.94 6.99
N VAL A 823 4.49 25.74 6.55
CA VAL A 823 4.01 25.50 5.18
C VAL A 823 2.61 24.93 5.26
N ARG A 824 1.64 25.65 4.66
CA ARG A 824 0.23 25.28 4.69
C ARG A 824 -0.30 25.11 3.28
N PHE A 825 -1.29 24.23 3.16
CA PHE A 825 -2.00 24.03 1.91
C PHE A 825 -3.22 24.95 1.89
N VAL A 826 -3.32 25.76 0.84
CA VAL A 826 -4.41 26.70 0.67
C VAL A 826 -5.28 26.22 -0.47
N SER A 827 -6.59 26.11 -0.21
CA SER A 827 -7.58 25.69 -1.19
C SER A 827 -7.67 26.68 -2.35
N ALA A 828 -7.84 26.16 -3.57
CA ALA A 828 -8.11 27.00 -4.74
C ALA A 828 -9.45 27.78 -4.65
N ASN A 829 -10.34 27.35 -3.75
CA ASN A 829 -11.63 28.00 -3.50
C ASN A 829 -11.58 28.98 -2.31
N VAL A 830 -10.39 29.30 -1.80
CA VAL A 830 -10.25 30.29 -0.73
C VAL A 830 -10.75 31.67 -1.20
N ASP A 831 -11.36 32.44 -0.30
CA ASP A 831 -11.75 33.81 -0.60
C ASP A 831 -10.50 34.63 -0.95
N GLU A 832 -10.50 35.29 -2.11
CA GLU A 832 -9.38 36.06 -2.60
C GLU A 832 -8.96 37.16 -1.63
N LYS A 833 -9.90 37.76 -0.89
CA LYS A 833 -9.60 38.72 0.16
C LYS A 833 -8.78 38.16 1.30
N VAL A 834 -8.91 36.84 1.58
CA VAL A 834 -8.05 36.19 2.57
C VAL A 834 -6.63 36.10 2.04
N LEU A 835 -6.44 35.75 0.76
CA LEU A 835 -5.11 35.75 0.12
C LEU A 835 -4.49 37.12 0.06
N GLU A 836 -5.27 38.17 -0.22
CA GLU A 836 -4.80 39.53 -0.20
C GLU A 836 -4.24 39.92 1.17
N ARG A 837 -4.98 39.62 2.24
CA ARG A 837 -4.54 39.88 3.63
C ARG A 837 -3.30 39.06 4.02
N LEU A 838 -3.16 37.84 3.52
CA LEU A 838 -2.00 37.02 3.79
C LEU A 838 -0.77 37.43 2.95
N ALA A 839 -0.94 38.21 1.88
CA ALA A 839 0.12 38.64 0.98
C ALA A 839 0.88 39.89 1.44
N THR A 840 0.36 40.64 2.44
CA THR A 840 0.91 41.92 2.89
C THR A 840 1.70 41.76 4.19
N ILE A 841 2.68 42.67 4.40
CA ILE A 841 3.51 42.68 5.61
C ILE A 841 2.93 43.61 6.69
N ALA A 842 2.13 44.62 6.29
CA ALA A 842 1.62 45.67 7.14
C ALA A 842 0.31 46.24 6.60
N GLY A 843 -0.62 45.43 6.15
CA GLY A 843 -1.97 45.84 5.72
C GLY A 843 -2.86 46.28 6.86
N GLY A 844 -2.53 45.92 8.10
CA GLY A 844 -3.27 46.30 9.32
C GLY A 844 -4.56 45.50 9.55
N GLU A 845 -4.70 44.32 8.96
CA GLU A 845 -5.92 43.52 8.96
C GLU A 845 -5.79 42.32 9.89
N VAL A 846 -6.84 42.03 10.68
CA VAL A 846 -6.90 40.82 11.52
C VAL A 846 -7.41 39.65 10.65
N VAL A 847 -6.63 38.58 10.56
CA VAL A 847 -7.02 37.36 9.87
C VAL A 847 -7.50 36.32 10.91
N ASP A 848 -8.82 36.20 11.04
CA ASP A 848 -9.46 35.21 11.92
C ASP A 848 -9.69 33.84 11.22
N VAL A 849 -8.94 33.53 10.19
CA VAL A 849 -9.17 32.27 9.40
C VAL A 849 -8.04 31.29 9.63
N ILE A 850 -8.38 30.17 10.20
CA ILE A 850 -7.52 28.98 10.23
C ILE A 850 -7.48 28.43 8.79
N VAL A 851 -6.38 28.66 8.10
CA VAL A 851 -6.08 28.03 6.80
C VAL A 851 -5.34 26.72 7.11
N ASP A 852 -6.09 25.63 7.16
CA ASP A 852 -5.55 24.25 7.28
C ASP A 852 -5.47 23.58 5.91
#